data_d0b26d31be1dfd3848731e20af09c964
#
_entry.id   d0b26d31be1dfd3848731e20af09c964
#
_cell.length_a   1.000
_cell.length_b   1.000
_cell.length_c   1.000
_cell.angle_alpha   90.00
_cell.angle_beta   90.00
_cell.angle_gamma   90.00
#
_symmetry.space_group_name_H-M   'P 1'
#
loop_
_entity.id
_entity.type
_entity.pdbx_description
1 polymer ?
#
loop_
_entity_poly.entity_id
_entity_poly.type
_entity_poly.pdbx_seq_one_letter_code
_entity_poly.pdbx_strand_id
1 'polypeptide(L)'
;MKNKCILKCVLFALVAFNSLAIMAQTTQQAAKPEKKFLQPERVRYDGSCMTIEGKDIFIYSVAFHYFRCPEELWRDRFRQIKEAGFNTVETYVPWNWHERIMPSGLNDNSHFDFSDVKRWLKMAQEEFGLYTIVRPGPFICAEYSGGGYPRWLAKFCPGGMDDFWLRSADHRHISWSQHWFDAVCKALADEQITRKPVGEKGIILIQIENEYNHHGCYGKEKLLKALYQSVRKSGMDIPIFTCLTNECRSSEDVELSQVFDSDNYYVGLSSAPDCAYRMANLRKEQPDAPGFVTELQGGWFSLVTGRLSEDHYSDARHFKAVGLMSLLGGAGGINYYMFFGGTHFAGWGARGMTTSYDYNAAIRENGARSDKYFEAKAIGQFIQAFEPQLVRSEGGPCAMEGGAKSLFGGVRVAVDGTRFVFLHNTDPKNAIRGKVRLLPGKMNRPATPMYNINQHGEKVLIAASEAADTDSVTVSPINVSYDLPALGTKVLVIPAGKPETKGEWWPQEQIRPLRPAKLPQPVRIASALKKEDAFAKADWKQLPRLVSLPDLGVNDFRYSLYRAQVSLTSRQVAEERFLLFNMFTRDIVSVAVNGKQAKRLFPDRADAQSWTTRDCFERIRPDEYDNRFDVSGLLKEGDNEILVVYENLGHAHGYVPMEELSGIREAGLSLTETALTHPLEWEYAADAAGVAQGWNLPQFAPQDWQNVSLDVTCEIPAKGNGVQPKAELDGLFTWYRIEFELPGQKKGEWIPWLARINASGNGYMWLNGNNIGRHWEAGPQREFFLPECWLNFGGGKKNVLVIGLRQTANGAVLKAMEIAPYRNMAEIRK
;
A
#
# COMPACT_ATOMS: atom_id res chain seq x y z
N MET A 1 36.23 39.86 -63.15
CA MET A 1 36.17 39.53 -61.69
C MET A 1 35.09 40.28 -60.84
N LYS A 2 34.43 41.30 -61.36
CA LYS A 2 33.41 42.09 -60.63
C LYS A 2 32.00 41.44 -60.55
N ASN A 3 31.65 40.58 -61.54
CA ASN A 3 30.28 39.99 -61.59
C ASN A 3 30.10 38.70 -60.74
N LYS A 4 31.16 38.09 -60.21
CA LYS A 4 31.05 36.93 -59.34
C LYS A 4 30.84 37.29 -57.81
N CYS A 5 31.19 38.53 -57.45
CA CYS A 5 30.92 38.99 -56.06
C CYS A 5 29.45 39.40 -55.81
N ILE A 6 28.81 40.00 -56.86
CA ILE A 6 27.41 40.46 -56.71
C ILE A 6 26.46 39.27 -56.67
N LEU A 7 26.71 38.17 -57.37
CA LEU A 7 25.87 36.98 -57.36
C LEU A 7 26.00 36.19 -56.04
N LYS A 8 27.19 36.25 -55.38
CA LYS A 8 27.38 35.68 -54.05
C LYS A 8 26.70 36.47 -52.93
N CYS A 9 26.69 37.80 -53.01
CA CYS A 9 26.01 38.66 -52.04
C CYS A 9 24.46 38.57 -52.17
N VAL A 10 23.90 38.41 -53.38
CA VAL A 10 22.47 38.22 -53.60
C VAL A 10 22.01 36.81 -53.18
N LEU A 11 22.84 35.76 -53.39
CA LEU A 11 22.52 34.42 -52.89
C LEU A 11 22.61 34.36 -51.33
N PHE A 12 23.55 35.08 -50.69
CA PHE A 12 23.65 35.13 -49.23
C PHE A 12 22.50 35.93 -48.63
N ALA A 13 22.05 37.00 -49.28
CA ALA A 13 20.87 37.77 -48.82
C ALA A 13 19.56 36.99 -48.98
N LEU A 14 19.40 36.20 -50.05
CA LEU A 14 18.21 35.33 -50.25
C LEU A 14 18.21 34.13 -49.28
N VAL A 15 19.36 33.56 -48.95
CA VAL A 15 19.47 32.49 -47.95
C VAL A 15 19.25 33.04 -46.54
N ALA A 16 19.76 34.25 -46.23
CA ALA A 16 19.49 34.90 -44.93
C ALA A 16 18.03 35.34 -44.77
N PHE A 17 17.36 35.81 -45.84
CA PHE A 17 15.95 36.16 -45.83
C PHE A 17 15.04 34.93 -45.71
N ASN A 18 15.36 33.79 -46.36
CA ASN A 18 14.66 32.55 -46.19
C ASN A 18 14.94 31.92 -44.79
N SER A 19 16.15 32.05 -44.24
CA SER A 19 16.42 31.59 -42.85
C SER A 19 15.72 32.45 -41.79
N LEU A 20 15.57 33.78 -42.04
CA LEU A 20 14.77 34.67 -41.18
C LEU A 20 13.27 34.46 -41.36
N ALA A 21 12.79 34.13 -42.56
CA ALA A 21 11.38 33.77 -42.78
C ALA A 21 11.03 32.38 -42.23
N ILE A 22 12.00 31.47 -42.13
CA ILE A 22 11.83 30.16 -41.48
C ILE A 22 11.95 30.32 -39.93
N MET A 23 12.74 31.28 -39.42
CA MET A 23 12.75 31.62 -38.00
C MET A 23 11.58 32.53 -37.56
N ALA A 24 10.84 33.14 -38.49
CA ALA A 24 9.61 33.90 -38.21
C ALA A 24 8.33 33.08 -38.43
N GLN A 25 8.41 31.79 -38.71
CA GLN A 25 7.38 30.88 -38.28
C GLN A 25 7.54 30.77 -36.77
N THR A 26 6.99 31.72 -36.03
CA THR A 26 6.51 31.53 -34.72
C THR A 26 5.84 30.15 -34.72
N THR A 27 6.43 29.18 -34.09
CA THR A 27 5.70 28.04 -33.56
C THR A 27 4.55 28.69 -32.81
N GLN A 28 3.38 28.78 -33.43
CA GLN A 28 2.15 28.90 -32.67
C GLN A 28 2.18 27.69 -31.75
N GLN A 29 2.62 27.91 -30.54
CA GLN A 29 2.49 26.94 -29.50
C GLN A 29 1.01 26.58 -29.54
N ALA A 30 0.71 25.34 -29.91
CA ALA A 30 -0.67 24.89 -29.98
C ALA A 30 -1.29 25.26 -28.62
N ALA A 31 -2.42 25.97 -28.65
CA ALA A 31 -3.07 26.38 -27.42
C ALA A 31 -3.34 25.11 -26.61
N LYS A 32 -2.83 25.06 -25.39
CA LYS A 32 -3.03 23.92 -24.49
C LYS A 32 -4.53 23.60 -24.40
N PRO A 33 -4.93 22.31 -24.53
CA PRO A 33 -6.34 21.96 -24.42
C PRO A 33 -6.92 22.40 -23.07
N GLU A 34 -8.06 23.06 -23.10
CA GLU A 34 -8.76 23.48 -21.90
C GLU A 34 -9.31 22.30 -21.12
N LYS A 35 -9.29 22.36 -19.78
CA LYS A 35 -9.91 21.35 -18.90
C LYS A 35 -11.43 21.35 -19.11
N LYS A 36 -11.98 20.16 -19.37
CA LYS A 36 -13.41 19.94 -19.58
C LYS A 36 -13.97 19.04 -18.49
N PHE A 37 -14.92 19.53 -17.74
CA PHE A 37 -15.67 18.77 -16.75
C PHE A 37 -17.02 18.36 -17.35
N LEU A 38 -17.41 17.07 -17.17
CA LEU A 38 -18.67 16.58 -17.71
C LEU A 38 -19.89 17.09 -16.95
N GLN A 39 -19.74 17.32 -15.63
CA GLN A 39 -20.76 17.89 -14.76
C GLN A 39 -20.12 18.94 -13.84
N PRO A 40 -19.75 20.13 -14.37
CA PRO A 40 -18.99 21.14 -13.63
C PRO A 40 -19.75 21.76 -12.44
N GLU A 41 -21.08 21.69 -12.44
CA GLU A 41 -21.93 22.11 -11.33
C GLU A 41 -21.86 21.15 -10.15
N ARG A 42 -21.50 19.89 -10.39
CA ARG A 42 -21.36 18.86 -9.36
C ARG A 42 -19.94 18.76 -8.83
N VAL A 43 -18.96 18.65 -9.72
CA VAL A 43 -17.55 18.50 -9.34
C VAL A 43 -16.63 19.04 -10.43
N ARG A 44 -15.67 19.87 -10.03
CA ARG A 44 -14.62 20.42 -10.88
C ARG A 44 -13.44 20.86 -10.04
N TYR A 45 -12.42 21.34 -10.67
CA TYR A 45 -11.25 21.96 -10.02
C TYR A 45 -10.70 23.10 -10.87
N ASP A 46 -9.84 23.91 -10.24
CA ASP A 46 -8.97 24.88 -10.88
C ASP A 46 -7.55 24.76 -10.31
N GLY A 47 -6.66 25.69 -10.63
CA GLY A 47 -5.27 25.70 -10.14
C GLY A 47 -5.11 25.86 -8.62
N SER A 48 -6.17 26.06 -7.89
CA SER A 48 -6.15 26.29 -6.44
C SER A 48 -6.78 25.15 -5.64
N CYS A 49 -7.97 24.70 -6.03
CA CYS A 49 -8.72 23.72 -5.25
C CYS A 49 -9.78 22.96 -6.06
N MET A 50 -10.40 21.98 -5.41
CA MET A 50 -11.64 21.35 -5.88
C MET A 50 -12.84 22.26 -5.56
N THR A 51 -13.85 22.22 -6.44
CA THR A 51 -15.17 22.82 -6.19
C THR A 51 -16.23 21.74 -6.30
N ILE A 52 -17.00 21.52 -5.24
CA ILE A 52 -18.05 20.53 -5.17
C ILE A 52 -19.38 21.26 -4.91
N GLU A 53 -20.34 21.08 -5.82
CA GLU A 53 -21.66 21.71 -5.73
C GLU A 53 -21.58 23.23 -5.49
N GLY A 54 -20.67 23.89 -6.21
CA GLY A 54 -20.43 25.32 -6.13
C GLY A 54 -19.61 25.78 -4.92
N LYS A 55 -19.21 24.90 -4.01
CA LYS A 55 -18.40 25.22 -2.85
C LYS A 55 -16.94 24.83 -3.08
N ASP A 56 -16.03 25.76 -2.89
CA ASP A 56 -14.59 25.48 -2.81
C ASP A 56 -14.28 24.68 -1.55
N ILE A 57 -13.44 23.65 -1.69
CA ILE A 57 -13.17 22.71 -0.62
C ILE A 57 -11.68 22.31 -0.61
N PHE A 58 -11.12 22.24 0.56
CA PHE A 58 -9.83 21.59 0.79
C PHE A 58 -10.04 20.08 0.96
N ILE A 59 -9.41 19.27 0.13
CA ILE A 59 -9.50 17.81 0.28
C ILE A 59 -8.59 17.36 1.43
N TYR A 60 -9.18 17.17 2.61
CA TYR A 60 -8.50 16.62 3.77
C TYR A 60 -8.86 15.13 3.87
N SER A 61 -7.96 14.28 3.36
CA SER A 61 -8.20 12.87 3.07
C SER A 61 -7.22 11.94 3.77
N VAL A 62 -7.61 10.69 3.88
CA VAL A 62 -6.80 9.60 4.45
C VAL A 62 -7.00 8.31 3.68
N ALA A 63 -5.93 7.49 3.60
CA ALA A 63 -5.98 6.13 3.08
C ALA A 63 -6.49 5.16 4.16
N PHE A 64 -7.54 4.41 3.79
CA PHE A 64 -8.12 3.32 4.56
C PHE A 64 -8.49 2.17 3.61
N HIS A 65 -7.75 1.07 3.65
CA HIS A 65 -7.95 -0.08 2.78
C HIS A 65 -8.94 -1.10 3.38
N TYR A 66 -10.12 -1.27 2.75
CA TYR A 66 -11.13 -2.23 3.19
C TYR A 66 -10.60 -3.67 3.24
N PHE A 67 -9.76 -4.05 2.30
CA PHE A 67 -9.18 -5.40 2.18
C PHE A 67 -8.11 -5.73 3.24
N ARG A 68 -7.77 -4.78 4.13
CA ARG A 68 -6.85 -4.93 5.27
C ARG A 68 -7.52 -4.79 6.62
N CYS A 69 -8.84 -4.79 6.66
CA CYS A 69 -9.63 -4.61 7.88
C CYS A 69 -10.89 -5.47 7.82
N PRO A 70 -11.21 -6.25 8.85
CA PRO A 70 -12.50 -6.93 8.92
C PRO A 70 -13.66 -5.92 8.79
N GLU A 71 -14.70 -6.30 8.05
CA GLU A 71 -15.84 -5.42 7.77
C GLU A 71 -16.51 -4.91 9.06
N GLU A 72 -16.61 -5.76 10.07
CA GLU A 72 -17.23 -5.42 11.36
C GLU A 72 -16.51 -4.28 12.10
N LEU A 73 -15.23 -4.03 11.74
CA LEU A 73 -14.42 -2.97 12.34
C LEU A 73 -14.42 -1.67 11.53
N TRP A 74 -14.95 -1.65 10.30
CA TRP A 74 -14.93 -0.46 9.44
C TRP A 74 -15.62 0.73 10.08
N ARG A 75 -16.79 0.51 10.73
CA ARG A 75 -17.56 1.59 11.37
C ARG A 75 -16.76 2.30 12.46
N ASP A 76 -15.97 1.57 13.25
CA ASP A 76 -15.09 2.17 14.26
C ASP A 76 -14.00 3.02 13.60
N ARG A 77 -13.39 2.54 12.52
CA ARG A 77 -12.34 3.26 11.79
C ARG A 77 -12.88 4.53 11.12
N PHE A 78 -14.01 4.45 10.46
CA PHE A 78 -14.66 5.62 9.86
C PHE A 78 -15.05 6.66 10.91
N ARG A 79 -15.58 6.24 12.04
CA ARG A 79 -15.90 7.14 13.16
C ARG A 79 -14.66 7.91 13.61
N GLN A 80 -13.53 7.23 13.82
CA GLN A 80 -12.27 7.86 14.22
C GLN A 80 -11.75 8.83 13.14
N ILE A 81 -11.82 8.47 11.87
CA ILE A 81 -11.46 9.33 10.73
C ILE A 81 -12.30 10.60 10.75
N LYS A 82 -13.62 10.46 10.90
CA LYS A 82 -14.53 11.62 10.97
C LYS A 82 -14.26 12.52 12.17
N GLU A 83 -14.02 11.93 13.35
CA GLU A 83 -13.68 12.65 14.58
C GLU A 83 -12.35 13.40 14.49
N ALA A 84 -11.42 12.95 13.66
CA ALA A 84 -10.17 13.64 13.38
C ALA A 84 -10.32 14.83 12.40
N GLY A 85 -11.54 15.06 11.88
CA GLY A 85 -11.86 16.23 11.04
C GLY A 85 -11.67 16.03 9.55
N PHE A 86 -11.45 14.80 9.08
CA PHE A 86 -11.36 14.49 7.66
C PHE A 86 -12.73 14.62 6.97
N ASN A 87 -12.73 15.10 5.74
CA ASN A 87 -13.92 15.22 4.89
C ASN A 87 -13.94 14.17 3.78
N THR A 88 -12.82 13.48 3.56
CA THR A 88 -12.62 12.55 2.45
C THR A 88 -11.86 11.31 2.95
N VAL A 89 -12.14 10.15 2.36
CA VAL A 89 -11.40 8.92 2.57
C VAL A 89 -11.05 8.29 1.22
N GLU A 90 -9.86 7.72 1.13
CA GLU A 90 -9.33 7.10 -0.07
C GLU A 90 -9.15 5.59 0.17
N THR A 91 -9.33 4.80 -0.89
CA THR A 91 -8.94 3.40 -0.92
C THR A 91 -8.42 2.98 -2.29
N TYR A 92 -7.40 2.12 -2.29
CA TYR A 92 -7.11 1.30 -3.45
C TYR A 92 -8.21 0.27 -3.69
N VAL A 93 -8.38 -0.15 -4.95
CA VAL A 93 -9.28 -1.22 -5.37
C VAL A 93 -8.44 -2.27 -6.12
N PRO A 94 -7.94 -3.31 -5.45
CA PRO A 94 -7.01 -4.26 -6.07
C PRO A 94 -7.73 -5.19 -7.05
N TRP A 95 -7.22 -5.33 -8.25
CA TRP A 95 -7.80 -6.23 -9.27
C TRP A 95 -7.87 -7.68 -8.77
N ASN A 96 -6.75 -8.22 -8.22
CA ASN A 96 -6.68 -9.59 -7.73
C ASN A 96 -7.59 -9.91 -6.54
N TRP A 97 -8.10 -8.89 -5.85
CA TRP A 97 -9.11 -9.07 -4.79
C TRP A 97 -10.50 -9.30 -5.36
N HIS A 98 -10.80 -8.63 -6.47
CA HIS A 98 -12.13 -8.64 -7.09
C HIS A 98 -12.29 -9.67 -8.21
N GLU A 99 -11.19 -10.15 -8.81
CA GLU A 99 -11.19 -11.20 -9.83
C GLU A 99 -10.17 -12.30 -9.45
N ARG A 100 -10.55 -13.10 -8.46
CA ARG A 100 -9.68 -14.15 -7.88
C ARG A 100 -9.54 -15.36 -8.77
N ILE A 101 -10.54 -15.64 -9.59
CA ILE A 101 -10.60 -16.78 -10.51
C ILE A 101 -10.15 -16.29 -11.89
N MET A 102 -9.31 -17.08 -12.55
CA MET A 102 -8.86 -16.80 -13.89
C MET A 102 -10.04 -16.87 -14.87
N PRO A 103 -10.35 -15.78 -15.61
CA PRO A 103 -11.40 -15.80 -16.60
C PRO A 103 -11.02 -16.64 -17.83
N SER A 104 -12.01 -17.11 -18.57
CA SER A 104 -11.78 -17.85 -19.82
C SER A 104 -11.25 -16.98 -20.97
N GLY A 105 -11.35 -15.67 -20.86
CA GLY A 105 -10.85 -14.68 -21.81
C GLY A 105 -11.35 -13.27 -21.50
N LEU A 106 -10.95 -12.29 -22.31
CA LEU A 106 -11.25 -10.87 -22.11
C LEU A 106 -12.75 -10.49 -22.03
N ASN A 107 -13.63 -11.34 -22.51
CA ASN A 107 -15.07 -11.10 -22.49
C ASN A 107 -15.78 -11.80 -21.32
N ASP A 108 -15.06 -12.56 -20.50
CA ASP A 108 -15.59 -13.27 -19.35
C ASP A 108 -15.52 -12.39 -18.09
N ASN A 109 -16.63 -11.77 -17.75
CA ASN A 109 -16.78 -10.92 -16.58
C ASN A 109 -17.49 -11.62 -15.41
N SER A 110 -17.64 -12.96 -15.46
CA SER A 110 -18.46 -13.72 -14.50
C SER A 110 -17.80 -13.88 -13.12
N HIS A 111 -16.51 -13.59 -13.00
CA HIS A 111 -15.71 -13.82 -11.80
C HIS A 111 -15.48 -12.58 -10.94
N PHE A 112 -15.98 -11.42 -11.36
CA PHE A 112 -15.86 -10.19 -10.56
C PHE A 112 -16.82 -10.16 -9.38
N ASP A 113 -16.29 -9.80 -8.21
CA ASP A 113 -17.07 -9.49 -7.01
C ASP A 113 -16.65 -8.12 -6.44
N PHE A 114 -17.52 -7.13 -6.55
CA PHE A 114 -17.35 -5.77 -6.04
C PHE A 114 -18.17 -5.49 -4.78
N SER A 115 -18.71 -6.51 -4.14
CA SER A 115 -19.62 -6.36 -3.00
C SER A 115 -18.96 -5.63 -1.81
N ASP A 116 -17.71 -5.96 -1.50
CA ASP A 116 -16.95 -5.35 -0.38
C ASP A 116 -16.75 -3.86 -0.57
N VAL A 117 -16.16 -3.46 -1.71
CA VAL A 117 -15.87 -2.06 -1.98
C VAL A 117 -17.14 -1.21 -2.04
N LYS A 118 -18.25 -1.77 -2.56
CA LYS A 118 -19.55 -1.08 -2.56
C LYS A 118 -20.08 -0.86 -1.15
N ARG A 119 -20.02 -1.88 -0.26
CA ARG A 119 -20.42 -1.73 1.14
C ARG A 119 -19.55 -0.70 1.88
N TRP A 120 -18.24 -0.72 1.62
CA TRP A 120 -17.31 0.23 2.20
C TRP A 120 -17.61 1.67 1.75
N LEU A 121 -17.81 1.90 0.43
CA LEU A 121 -18.19 3.20 -0.13
C LEU A 121 -19.50 3.68 0.47
N LYS A 122 -20.53 2.84 0.52
CA LYS A 122 -21.83 3.17 1.09
C LYS A 122 -21.69 3.59 2.56
N MET A 123 -20.93 2.85 3.37
CA MET A 123 -20.71 3.21 4.78
C MET A 123 -20.01 4.56 4.90
N ALA A 124 -18.94 4.81 4.13
CA ALA A 124 -18.20 6.06 4.15
C ALA A 124 -19.08 7.26 3.76
N GLN A 125 -19.86 7.12 2.70
CA GLN A 125 -20.66 8.19 2.11
C GLN A 125 -21.95 8.47 2.90
N GLU A 126 -22.74 7.44 3.17
CA GLU A 126 -24.09 7.58 3.74
C GLU A 126 -24.07 7.65 5.28
N GLU A 127 -23.27 6.81 5.98
CA GLU A 127 -23.26 6.80 7.44
C GLU A 127 -22.33 7.88 8.03
N PHE A 128 -21.17 8.12 7.40
CA PHE A 128 -20.15 9.04 7.94
C PHE A 128 -20.07 10.36 7.19
N GLY A 129 -20.77 10.53 6.06
CA GLY A 129 -20.79 11.76 5.30
C GLY A 129 -19.39 12.16 4.81
N LEU A 130 -18.62 11.21 4.30
CA LEU A 130 -17.30 11.39 3.73
C LEU A 130 -17.36 11.34 2.21
N TYR A 131 -16.67 12.24 1.53
CA TYR A 131 -16.34 12.04 0.12
C TYR A 131 -15.39 10.86 -0.03
N THR A 132 -15.37 10.24 -1.19
CA THR A 132 -14.48 9.11 -1.44
C THR A 132 -13.62 9.30 -2.68
N ILE A 133 -12.41 8.76 -2.63
CA ILE A 133 -11.45 8.67 -3.74
C ILE A 133 -11.16 7.20 -3.97
N VAL A 134 -11.23 6.74 -5.21
CA VAL A 134 -10.92 5.36 -5.58
C VAL A 134 -9.71 5.27 -6.49
N ARG A 135 -8.86 4.27 -6.24
CA ARG A 135 -7.59 4.07 -6.95
C ARG A 135 -7.50 2.63 -7.47
N PRO A 136 -8.14 2.31 -8.61
CA PRO A 136 -8.21 0.94 -9.12
C PRO A 136 -6.95 0.43 -9.84
N GLY A 137 -5.94 1.25 -10.00
CA GLY A 137 -4.68 0.85 -10.62
C GLY A 137 -4.70 0.92 -12.16
N PRO A 138 -4.42 -0.17 -12.89
CA PRO A 138 -4.35 -1.59 -12.52
C PRO A 138 -3.21 -1.97 -11.59
N PHE A 139 -2.11 -1.23 -11.63
CA PHE A 139 -1.03 -1.31 -10.65
C PHE A 139 -1.32 -0.40 -9.46
N ILE A 140 -1.25 -0.94 -8.25
CA ILE A 140 -1.47 -0.16 -7.02
C ILE A 140 -0.24 -0.10 -6.11
N CYS A 141 0.80 -0.90 -6.35
CA CYS A 141 1.93 -1.10 -5.44
C CYS A 141 1.47 -1.55 -4.04
N ALA A 142 1.31 -0.62 -3.13
CA ALA A 142 0.67 -0.75 -1.82
C ALA A 142 1.22 -1.88 -0.94
N GLU A 143 2.43 -2.37 -1.19
CA GLU A 143 3.02 -3.54 -0.52
C GLU A 143 2.04 -4.74 -0.53
N TYR A 144 1.24 -4.81 -1.60
CA TYR A 144 0.18 -5.79 -1.80
C TYR A 144 0.57 -6.80 -2.87
N SER A 145 0.10 -8.03 -2.73
CA SER A 145 0.48 -9.12 -3.63
C SER A 145 0.27 -8.77 -5.10
N GLY A 146 1.34 -8.91 -5.91
CA GLY A 146 1.33 -8.59 -7.33
C GLY A 146 1.15 -7.11 -7.66
N GLY A 147 1.28 -6.19 -6.66
CA GLY A 147 0.94 -4.79 -6.86
C GLY A 147 -0.51 -4.60 -7.31
N GLY A 148 -1.41 -5.50 -6.91
CA GLY A 148 -2.82 -5.53 -7.30
C GLY A 148 -3.15 -6.39 -8.52
N TYR A 149 -2.17 -6.78 -9.32
CA TYR A 149 -2.40 -7.65 -10.48
C TYR A 149 -2.72 -9.08 -10.06
N PRO A 150 -3.70 -9.75 -10.73
CA PRO A 150 -3.94 -11.18 -10.55
C PRO A 150 -2.74 -12.02 -11.00
N ARG A 151 -2.41 -13.05 -10.23
CA ARG A 151 -1.29 -13.95 -10.56
C ARG A 151 -1.47 -14.65 -11.91
N TRP A 152 -2.69 -15.03 -12.24
CA TRP A 152 -3.01 -15.69 -13.50
C TRP A 152 -2.75 -14.80 -14.73
N LEU A 153 -2.67 -13.48 -14.57
CA LEU A 153 -2.42 -12.55 -15.66
C LEU A 153 -1.07 -12.80 -16.35
N ALA A 154 -0.08 -13.29 -15.63
CA ALA A 154 1.22 -13.67 -16.16
C ALA A 154 1.14 -14.77 -17.24
N LYS A 155 0.05 -15.53 -17.36
CA LYS A 155 -0.17 -16.47 -18.45
C LYS A 155 -0.50 -15.77 -19.77
N PHE A 156 -1.20 -14.66 -19.70
CA PHE A 156 -1.65 -13.89 -20.85
C PHE A 156 -0.66 -12.78 -21.25
N CYS A 157 0.11 -12.32 -20.29
CA CYS A 157 1.14 -11.30 -20.45
C CYS A 157 2.49 -11.87 -19.97
N PRO A 158 3.00 -12.97 -20.57
CA PRO A 158 4.26 -13.55 -20.15
C PRO A 158 5.41 -12.61 -20.49
N GLY A 159 6.16 -12.18 -19.47
CA GLY A 159 7.40 -11.44 -19.65
C GLY A 159 8.61 -12.37 -19.61
N GLY A 160 9.59 -12.16 -20.46
CA GLY A 160 10.92 -12.74 -20.28
C GLY A 160 11.71 -11.97 -19.22
N MET A 161 12.94 -12.42 -18.91
CA MET A 161 13.80 -11.69 -17.98
C MET A 161 14.14 -10.28 -18.45
N ASP A 162 14.06 -10.02 -19.76
CA ASP A 162 14.37 -8.75 -20.41
C ASP A 162 13.13 -8.01 -20.92
N ASP A 163 11.93 -8.60 -20.85
CA ASP A 163 10.67 -8.05 -21.34
C ASP A 163 9.68 -7.86 -20.21
N PHE A 164 9.43 -6.60 -19.84
CA PHE A 164 8.42 -6.22 -18.86
C PHE A 164 7.08 -5.96 -19.55
N TRP A 165 6.20 -6.94 -19.59
CA TRP A 165 4.90 -6.83 -20.23
C TRP A 165 3.86 -6.06 -19.42
N LEU A 166 3.86 -6.25 -18.09
CA LEU A 166 3.00 -5.47 -17.21
C LEU A 166 3.48 -4.02 -17.13
N ARG A 167 2.55 -3.10 -17.01
CA ARG A 167 2.80 -1.65 -17.01
C ARG A 167 3.49 -1.13 -18.28
N SER A 168 3.23 -1.78 -19.42
CA SER A 168 3.81 -1.43 -20.72
C SER A 168 2.74 -1.08 -21.74
N ALA A 169 3.18 -0.66 -22.95
CA ALA A 169 2.32 -0.46 -24.10
C ALA A 169 2.01 -1.75 -24.88
N ASP A 170 2.35 -2.92 -24.33
CA ASP A 170 1.99 -4.19 -24.95
C ASP A 170 0.47 -4.31 -25.07
N HIS A 171 0.00 -4.68 -26.27
CA HIS A 171 -1.43 -4.73 -26.57
C HIS A 171 -2.20 -5.71 -25.66
N ARG A 172 -1.56 -6.79 -25.20
CA ARG A 172 -2.16 -7.77 -24.27
C ARG A 172 -2.37 -7.13 -22.91
N HIS A 173 -1.35 -6.46 -22.39
CA HIS A 173 -1.45 -5.75 -21.11
C HIS A 173 -2.52 -4.64 -21.17
N ILE A 174 -2.54 -3.85 -22.26
CA ILE A 174 -3.57 -2.80 -22.43
C ILE A 174 -4.97 -3.45 -22.47
N SER A 175 -5.17 -4.52 -23.25
CA SER A 175 -6.48 -5.17 -23.35
C SER A 175 -6.97 -5.74 -22.01
N TRP A 176 -6.08 -6.38 -21.25
CA TRP A 176 -6.43 -6.88 -19.91
C TRP A 176 -6.64 -5.75 -18.91
N SER A 177 -5.88 -4.66 -18.98
CA SER A 177 -6.11 -3.47 -18.14
C SER A 177 -7.46 -2.81 -18.44
N GLN A 178 -7.88 -2.77 -19.72
CA GLN A 178 -9.22 -2.31 -20.10
C GLN A 178 -10.33 -3.25 -19.62
N HIS A 179 -10.15 -4.59 -19.70
CA HIS A 179 -11.06 -5.55 -19.11
C HIS A 179 -11.33 -5.24 -17.61
N TRP A 180 -10.28 -5.02 -16.84
CA TRP A 180 -10.39 -4.63 -15.44
C TRP A 180 -11.08 -3.28 -15.27
N PHE A 181 -10.64 -2.25 -15.99
CA PHE A 181 -11.16 -0.90 -15.83
C PHE A 181 -12.62 -0.78 -16.28
N ASP A 182 -13.00 -1.42 -17.38
CA ASP A 182 -14.39 -1.46 -17.83
C ASP A 182 -15.29 -2.10 -16.76
N ALA A 183 -14.84 -3.18 -16.11
CA ALA A 183 -15.58 -3.86 -15.06
C ALA A 183 -15.70 -3.01 -13.78
N VAL A 184 -14.59 -2.51 -13.24
CA VAL A 184 -14.60 -1.77 -11.97
C VAL A 184 -15.28 -0.41 -12.12
N CYS A 185 -15.04 0.33 -13.20
CA CYS A 185 -15.69 1.61 -13.43
C CYS A 185 -17.20 1.45 -13.60
N LYS A 186 -17.64 0.45 -14.36
CA LYS A 186 -19.07 0.14 -14.49
C LYS A 186 -19.71 -0.24 -13.15
N ALA A 187 -19.00 -1.02 -12.33
CA ALA A 187 -19.49 -1.42 -11.00
C ALA A 187 -19.64 -0.24 -10.05
N LEU A 188 -18.77 0.78 -10.15
CA LEU A 188 -18.72 1.93 -9.25
C LEU A 188 -19.41 3.19 -9.82
N ALA A 189 -19.92 3.15 -11.05
CA ALA A 189 -20.51 4.31 -11.73
C ALA A 189 -21.63 4.98 -10.93
N ASP A 190 -22.47 4.23 -10.25
CA ASP A 190 -23.58 4.76 -9.46
C ASP A 190 -23.15 5.37 -8.10
N GLU A 191 -21.90 5.10 -7.69
CA GLU A 191 -21.36 5.62 -6.43
C GLU A 191 -20.68 7.00 -6.57
N GLN A 192 -20.59 7.54 -7.80
CA GLN A 192 -20.05 8.89 -8.04
C GLN A 192 -20.96 9.97 -7.50
N ILE A 193 -20.37 11.09 -7.08
CA ILE A 193 -21.13 12.26 -6.63
C ILE A 193 -22.08 12.79 -7.70
N THR A 194 -21.75 12.65 -8.97
CA THR A 194 -22.55 13.06 -10.11
C THR A 194 -23.83 12.24 -10.29
N ARG A 195 -23.95 11.10 -9.65
CA ARG A 195 -25.13 10.19 -9.67
C ARG A 195 -25.93 10.23 -8.36
N LYS A 196 -25.39 10.86 -7.30
CA LYS A 196 -26.09 11.02 -6.02
C LYS A 196 -26.95 12.29 -6.03
N PRO A 197 -27.99 12.38 -5.22
CA PRO A 197 -28.68 13.64 -4.95
C PRO A 197 -27.74 14.75 -4.51
N VAL A 198 -28.10 16.01 -4.76
CA VAL A 198 -27.34 17.18 -4.31
C VAL A 198 -27.27 17.21 -2.79
N GLY A 199 -26.09 17.43 -2.24
CA GLY A 199 -25.80 17.41 -0.78
C GLY A 199 -25.36 16.04 -0.26
N GLU A 200 -25.60 14.93 -0.97
CA GLU A 200 -25.10 13.61 -0.61
C GLU A 200 -23.61 13.43 -1.01
N LYS A 201 -22.93 12.51 -0.36
CA LYS A 201 -21.54 12.20 -0.65
C LYS A 201 -21.43 11.11 -1.71
N GLY A 202 -20.31 11.12 -2.43
CA GLY A 202 -20.01 10.15 -3.46
C GLY A 202 -18.52 10.13 -3.78
N ILE A 203 -18.14 9.34 -4.78
CA ILE A 203 -16.79 9.35 -5.32
C ILE A 203 -16.58 10.66 -6.06
N ILE A 204 -15.51 11.39 -5.70
CA ILE A 204 -15.18 12.72 -6.27
C ILE A 204 -13.99 12.67 -7.23
N LEU A 205 -13.13 11.66 -7.10
CA LEU A 205 -11.92 11.47 -7.90
C LEU A 205 -11.69 9.99 -8.15
N ILE A 206 -11.21 9.66 -9.34
CA ILE A 206 -10.71 8.33 -9.70
C ILE A 206 -9.28 8.44 -10.23
N GLN A 207 -8.37 7.60 -9.71
CA GLN A 207 -6.99 7.52 -10.19
C GLN A 207 -6.85 6.47 -11.29
N ILE A 208 -6.07 6.80 -12.31
CA ILE A 208 -5.54 5.82 -13.27
C ILE A 208 -4.05 5.63 -13.01
N GLU A 209 -3.58 4.37 -13.04
CA GLU A 209 -2.21 3.95 -12.75
C GLU A 209 -1.73 4.38 -11.34
N ASN A 210 -0.50 4.12 -10.99
CA ASN A 210 0.11 4.53 -9.72
C ASN A 210 1.62 4.69 -9.87
N GLU A 211 2.17 5.83 -9.43
CA GLU A 211 3.61 6.12 -9.45
C GLU A 211 4.27 5.76 -10.79
N TYR A 212 3.64 6.16 -11.86
CA TYR A 212 3.92 5.69 -13.22
C TYR A 212 5.37 5.93 -13.64
N ASN A 213 5.91 7.12 -13.40
CA ASN A 213 7.30 7.42 -13.72
C ASN A 213 8.29 6.81 -12.74
N HIS A 214 7.87 6.57 -11.49
CA HIS A 214 8.76 6.06 -10.45
C HIS A 214 9.21 4.62 -10.70
N HIS A 215 8.33 3.78 -11.25
CA HIS A 215 8.58 2.37 -11.50
C HIS A 215 8.98 2.04 -12.95
N GLY A 216 9.39 3.02 -13.73
CA GLY A 216 10.03 2.80 -15.05
C GLY A 216 9.12 2.16 -16.09
N CYS A 217 7.93 2.72 -16.32
CA CYS A 217 7.01 2.22 -17.33
C CYS A 217 7.45 2.54 -18.76
N TYR A 218 7.15 1.63 -19.69
CA TYR A 218 7.48 1.76 -21.11
C TYR A 218 6.24 2.07 -21.94
N GLY A 219 6.39 2.87 -23.03
CA GLY A 219 5.29 3.23 -23.95
C GLY A 219 4.15 3.95 -23.26
N LYS A 220 4.46 4.80 -22.36
CA LYS A 220 3.68 5.40 -21.28
C LYS A 220 2.30 5.91 -21.69
N GLU A 221 2.22 6.75 -22.74
CA GLU A 221 0.98 7.42 -23.11
C GLU A 221 -0.13 6.47 -23.57
N LYS A 222 0.21 5.38 -24.27
CA LYS A 222 -0.80 4.44 -24.80
C LYS A 222 -1.60 3.76 -23.70
N LEU A 223 -0.95 3.34 -22.61
CA LEU A 223 -1.63 2.74 -21.48
C LEU A 223 -2.52 3.77 -20.79
N LEU A 224 -1.99 4.96 -20.50
CA LEU A 224 -2.74 6.02 -19.82
C LEU A 224 -4.00 6.42 -20.61
N LYS A 225 -3.89 6.57 -21.94
CA LYS A 225 -5.03 6.85 -22.81
C LYS A 225 -6.06 5.72 -22.79
N ALA A 226 -5.62 4.46 -22.87
CA ALA A 226 -6.52 3.32 -22.79
C ALA A 226 -7.31 3.28 -21.49
N LEU A 227 -6.65 3.58 -20.35
CA LEU A 227 -7.31 3.68 -19.04
C LEU A 227 -8.28 4.87 -18.99
N TYR A 228 -7.88 6.05 -19.48
CA TYR A 228 -8.77 7.21 -19.58
C TYR A 228 -10.02 6.88 -20.39
N GLN A 229 -9.87 6.24 -21.56
CA GLN A 229 -10.98 5.84 -22.42
C GLN A 229 -11.92 4.83 -21.72
N SER A 230 -11.38 3.84 -21.01
CA SER A 230 -12.18 2.90 -20.22
C SER A 230 -12.98 3.58 -19.13
N VAL A 231 -12.37 4.51 -18.38
CA VAL A 231 -13.07 5.30 -17.35
C VAL A 231 -14.27 6.03 -17.96
N ARG A 232 -14.06 6.75 -19.07
CA ARG A 232 -15.14 7.53 -19.72
C ARG A 232 -16.19 6.66 -20.37
N LYS A 233 -15.80 5.61 -21.09
CA LYS A 233 -16.71 4.65 -21.75
C LYS A 233 -17.62 3.93 -20.74
N SER A 234 -17.12 3.67 -19.54
CA SER A 234 -17.86 2.99 -18.47
C SER A 234 -18.79 3.92 -17.66
N GLY A 235 -18.92 5.19 -18.05
CA GLY A 235 -19.90 6.12 -17.47
C GLY A 235 -19.41 6.87 -16.22
N MET A 236 -18.08 6.90 -15.98
CA MET A 236 -17.51 7.73 -14.93
C MET A 236 -17.39 9.19 -15.41
N ASP A 237 -18.09 10.10 -14.72
CA ASP A 237 -18.19 11.53 -15.08
C ASP A 237 -17.26 12.43 -14.27
N ILE A 238 -16.78 11.95 -13.13
CA ILE A 238 -15.91 12.67 -12.19
C ILE A 238 -14.52 12.94 -12.77
N PRO A 239 -13.77 13.90 -12.23
CA PRO A 239 -12.38 14.14 -12.62
C PRO A 239 -11.49 12.91 -12.42
N ILE A 240 -10.52 12.76 -13.35
CA ILE A 240 -9.51 11.69 -13.34
C ILE A 240 -8.18 12.31 -12.94
N PHE A 241 -7.44 11.59 -12.11
CA PHE A 241 -6.08 11.98 -11.74
C PHE A 241 -5.12 10.77 -11.80
N THR A 242 -3.85 11.07 -11.63
CA THR A 242 -2.77 10.09 -11.52
C THR A 242 -1.75 10.58 -10.50
N CYS A 243 -0.69 9.84 -10.23
CA CYS A 243 0.40 10.30 -9.37
C CYS A 243 1.77 9.97 -9.96
N LEU A 244 2.72 10.90 -9.79
CA LEU A 244 4.07 10.81 -10.32
C LEU A 244 4.09 10.49 -11.83
N THR A 245 3.29 11.22 -12.61
CA THR A 245 3.07 10.98 -14.04
C THR A 245 3.25 12.27 -14.84
N ASN A 246 4.48 12.57 -15.20
CA ASN A 246 4.84 13.82 -15.91
C ASN A 246 4.09 13.98 -17.24
N GLU A 247 3.70 12.89 -17.88
CA GLU A 247 2.97 12.88 -19.16
C GLU A 247 1.61 13.57 -19.09
N CYS A 248 1.04 13.71 -17.90
CA CYS A 248 -0.24 14.39 -17.67
C CYS A 248 -0.07 15.86 -17.28
N ARG A 249 1.13 16.25 -16.77
CA ARG A 249 1.40 17.64 -16.35
C ARG A 249 1.44 18.55 -17.55
N SER A 250 0.45 19.41 -17.69
CA SER A 250 0.36 20.35 -18.81
C SER A 250 0.46 19.70 -20.20
N SER A 251 -0.11 18.50 -20.34
CA SER A 251 -0.11 17.75 -21.61
C SER A 251 -0.79 18.51 -22.73
N GLU A 252 -0.22 18.43 -23.94
CA GLU A 252 -0.84 18.92 -25.18
C GLU A 252 -1.78 17.89 -25.83
N ASP A 253 -1.75 16.63 -25.33
CA ASP A 253 -2.67 15.58 -25.79
C ASP A 253 -4.09 15.83 -25.27
N VAL A 254 -5.09 15.69 -26.14
CA VAL A 254 -6.50 16.02 -25.82
C VAL A 254 -7.06 15.20 -24.67
N GLU A 255 -6.67 13.92 -24.53
CA GLU A 255 -7.16 13.03 -23.47
C GLU A 255 -6.32 13.20 -22.20
N LEU A 256 -5.00 13.15 -22.29
CA LEU A 256 -4.12 13.28 -21.14
C LEU A 256 -4.16 14.68 -20.49
N SER A 257 -4.46 15.72 -21.30
CA SER A 257 -4.71 17.06 -20.75
C SER A 257 -5.90 17.13 -19.79
N GLN A 258 -6.83 16.18 -19.85
CA GLN A 258 -7.99 16.09 -18.95
C GLN A 258 -7.67 15.36 -17.63
N VAL A 259 -6.49 14.77 -17.51
CA VAL A 259 -6.01 14.10 -16.29
C VAL A 259 -5.05 15.03 -15.57
N PHE A 260 -5.20 15.25 -14.28
CA PHE A 260 -4.19 15.98 -13.50
C PHE A 260 -3.28 15.01 -12.76
N ASP A 261 -2.02 15.40 -12.58
CA ASP A 261 -1.05 14.65 -11.80
C ASP A 261 -1.03 15.10 -10.34
N SER A 262 -0.72 14.18 -9.45
CA SER A 262 -0.48 14.41 -8.03
C SER A 262 0.90 13.92 -7.63
N ASP A 263 1.31 14.16 -6.41
CA ASP A 263 2.63 13.77 -5.92
C ASP A 263 2.55 12.92 -4.65
N ASN A 264 3.56 12.10 -4.39
CA ASN A 264 3.71 11.28 -3.20
C ASN A 264 4.92 11.73 -2.41
N TYR A 265 4.77 11.98 -1.10
CA TYR A 265 5.85 12.52 -0.26
C TYR A 265 6.27 11.56 0.83
N TYR A 266 7.42 10.94 0.63
CA TYR A 266 8.17 10.14 1.59
C TYR A 266 9.52 10.80 1.81
N VAL A 267 9.67 11.53 2.91
CA VAL A 267 10.81 12.39 3.18
C VAL A 267 11.48 12.06 4.52
N GLY A 268 12.78 12.31 4.63
CA GLY A 268 13.52 12.09 5.85
C GLY A 268 13.07 12.97 7.01
N LEU A 269 13.48 12.61 8.22
CA LEU A 269 13.04 13.26 9.47
C LEU A 269 13.23 14.78 9.48
N SER A 270 14.34 15.28 8.94
CA SER A 270 14.66 16.71 8.86
C SER A 270 14.30 17.33 7.50
N SER A 271 13.70 16.58 6.59
CA SER A 271 13.42 16.97 5.20
C SER A 271 11.97 17.39 4.95
N ALA A 272 11.18 17.65 5.98
CA ALA A 272 9.82 18.15 5.81
C ALA A 272 9.71 19.40 4.90
N PRO A 273 10.69 20.34 4.84
CA PRO A 273 10.70 21.44 3.88
C PRO A 273 10.59 21.02 2.42
N ASP A 274 11.07 19.81 2.04
CA ASP A 274 10.99 19.32 0.67
C ASP A 274 9.54 19.20 0.19
N CYS A 275 8.60 18.92 1.10
CA CYS A 275 7.17 18.89 0.78
C CYS A 275 6.67 20.24 0.26
N ALA A 276 7.14 21.36 0.86
CA ALA A 276 6.76 22.70 0.41
C ALA A 276 7.33 23.03 -0.97
N TYR A 277 8.59 22.70 -1.21
CA TYR A 277 9.23 22.95 -2.51
C TYR A 277 8.64 22.08 -3.62
N ARG A 278 8.44 20.78 -3.36
CA ARG A 278 7.84 19.87 -4.35
C ARG A 278 6.42 20.27 -4.70
N MET A 279 5.61 20.66 -3.72
CA MET A 279 4.26 21.15 -3.94
C MET A 279 4.24 22.45 -4.76
N ALA A 280 5.08 23.40 -4.43
CA ALA A 280 5.20 24.64 -5.20
C ALA A 280 5.66 24.37 -6.65
N ASN A 281 6.54 23.38 -6.86
CA ASN A 281 6.98 22.97 -8.19
C ASN A 281 5.83 22.30 -8.98
N LEU A 282 5.09 21.36 -8.37
CA LEU A 282 3.94 20.70 -9.01
C LEU A 282 2.92 21.73 -9.51
N ARG A 283 2.57 22.71 -8.66
CA ARG A 283 1.65 23.81 -9.04
C ARG A 283 2.17 24.67 -10.19
N LYS A 284 3.50 24.88 -10.25
CA LYS A 284 4.13 25.62 -11.36
C LYS A 284 4.09 24.82 -12.66
N GLU A 285 4.29 23.51 -12.61
CA GLU A 285 4.26 22.62 -13.78
C GLU A 285 2.83 22.37 -14.26
N GLN A 286 1.83 22.51 -13.38
CA GLN A 286 0.44 22.21 -13.62
C GLN A 286 -0.47 23.33 -13.07
N PRO A 287 -0.44 24.55 -13.66
CA PRO A 287 -1.15 25.71 -13.09
C PRO A 287 -2.67 25.64 -13.21
N ASP A 288 -3.20 24.74 -14.02
CA ASP A 288 -4.63 24.51 -14.28
C ASP A 288 -5.26 23.41 -13.42
N ALA A 289 -4.51 22.85 -12.47
CA ALA A 289 -5.01 21.85 -11.54
C ALA A 289 -4.48 22.09 -10.12
N PRO A 290 -5.22 21.67 -9.08
CA PRO A 290 -4.81 21.90 -7.69
C PRO A 290 -3.55 21.10 -7.34
N GLY A 291 -2.72 21.64 -6.48
CA GLY A 291 -1.66 20.87 -5.85
C GLY A 291 -2.26 19.80 -4.95
N PHE A 292 -2.04 18.52 -5.25
CA PHE A 292 -2.58 17.42 -4.50
C PHE A 292 -1.47 16.42 -4.10
N VAL A 293 -1.46 16.01 -2.83
CA VAL A 293 -0.60 14.94 -2.34
C VAL A 293 -1.45 13.71 -2.14
N THR A 294 -1.26 12.69 -2.98
CA THR A 294 -2.04 11.45 -2.91
C THR A 294 -1.52 10.51 -1.84
N GLU A 295 -0.21 10.54 -1.56
CA GLU A 295 0.39 9.78 -0.48
C GLU A 295 1.34 10.68 0.32
N LEU A 296 0.80 11.26 1.39
CA LEU A 296 1.57 11.99 2.37
C LEU A 296 1.96 11.04 3.50
N GLN A 297 3.26 10.89 3.74
CA GLN A 297 3.82 9.88 4.64
C GLN A 297 3.17 9.86 6.02
N GLY A 298 2.35 8.84 6.30
CA GLY A 298 1.80 8.55 7.61
C GLY A 298 2.69 7.67 8.49
N GLY A 299 3.57 6.90 7.86
CA GLY A 299 4.48 5.95 8.50
C GLY A 299 5.34 5.20 7.51
N TRP A 300 5.57 3.90 7.76
CA TRP A 300 6.27 2.99 6.85
C TRP A 300 5.94 1.54 7.18
N PHE A 301 6.04 0.65 6.22
CA PHE A 301 5.74 -0.77 6.36
C PHE A 301 6.85 -1.59 7.05
N SER A 302 6.51 -2.80 7.45
CA SER A 302 7.43 -3.81 8.01
C SER A 302 7.82 -4.85 6.98
N LEU A 303 9.05 -5.35 7.07
CA LEU A 303 9.60 -6.38 6.19
C LEU A 303 10.02 -7.62 7.00
N VAL A 304 9.83 -8.79 6.43
CA VAL A 304 10.46 -10.03 6.93
C VAL A 304 11.98 -9.82 6.92
N THR A 305 12.67 -10.21 8.00
CA THR A 305 14.11 -9.95 8.24
C THR A 305 14.53 -8.47 8.31
N GLY A 306 13.59 -7.56 8.13
CA GLY A 306 13.81 -6.12 8.24
C GLY A 306 13.43 -5.58 9.63
N ARG A 307 12.99 -4.33 9.66
CA ARG A 307 12.47 -3.68 10.87
C ARG A 307 10.94 -3.72 10.90
N LEU A 308 10.38 -3.58 12.07
CA LEU A 308 8.95 -3.33 12.25
C LEU A 308 8.62 -1.85 11.96
N SER A 309 7.36 -1.59 11.62
CA SER A 309 6.88 -0.23 11.30
C SER A 309 7.05 0.75 12.45
N GLU A 310 6.89 0.32 13.68
CA GLU A 310 7.07 1.14 14.89
C GLU A 310 8.51 1.61 15.13
N ASP A 311 9.49 0.98 14.50
CA ASP A 311 10.89 1.40 14.54
C ASP A 311 11.23 2.47 13.49
N HIS A 312 10.25 2.86 12.68
CA HIS A 312 10.45 3.91 11.69
C HIS A 312 10.50 5.30 12.36
N TYR A 313 11.34 6.18 11.82
CA TYR A 313 11.58 7.52 12.39
C TYR A 313 10.38 8.47 12.32
N SER A 314 9.38 8.20 11.47
CA SER A 314 8.23 9.08 11.30
C SER A 314 7.34 9.09 12.54
N ASP A 315 7.63 9.99 13.44
CA ASP A 315 6.84 10.24 14.66
C ASP A 315 5.72 11.29 14.44
N ALA A 316 5.03 11.68 15.49
CA ALA A 316 3.94 12.65 15.42
C ALA A 316 4.43 14.06 14.98
N ARG A 317 5.68 14.45 15.32
CA ARG A 317 6.28 15.72 14.92
C ARG A 317 6.54 15.74 13.42
N HIS A 318 7.07 14.64 12.88
CA HIS A 318 7.26 14.46 11.43
C HIS A 318 5.92 14.47 10.69
N PHE A 319 4.92 13.74 11.18
CA PHE A 319 3.57 13.70 10.61
C PHE A 319 2.95 15.12 10.50
N LYS A 320 3.05 15.91 11.57
CA LYS A 320 2.60 17.31 11.60
C LYS A 320 3.39 18.17 10.60
N ALA A 321 4.71 18.01 10.57
CA ALA A 321 5.58 18.82 9.75
C ALA A 321 5.31 18.63 8.25
N VAL A 322 5.21 17.38 7.77
CA VAL A 322 4.95 17.11 6.34
C VAL A 322 3.58 17.65 5.90
N GLY A 323 2.56 17.57 6.77
CA GLY A 323 1.24 18.14 6.50
C GLY A 323 1.29 19.67 6.37
N LEU A 324 1.85 20.35 7.37
CA LEU A 324 1.91 21.83 7.36
C LEU A 324 2.86 22.38 6.28
N MET A 325 3.94 21.67 5.94
CA MET A 325 4.81 22.06 4.84
C MET A 325 4.15 21.86 3.47
N SER A 326 3.31 20.85 3.29
CA SER A 326 2.49 20.71 2.08
C SER A 326 1.51 21.88 1.95
N LEU A 327 0.88 22.30 3.04
CA LEU A 327 0.03 23.51 3.06
C LEU A 327 0.82 24.77 2.70
N LEU A 328 2.03 24.95 3.24
CA LEU A 328 2.89 26.06 2.88
C LEU A 328 3.20 26.08 1.37
N GLY A 329 3.45 24.92 0.76
CA GLY A 329 3.70 24.79 -0.68
C GLY A 329 2.50 25.09 -1.56
N GLY A 330 1.29 25.22 -1.00
CA GLY A 330 0.08 25.52 -1.72
C GLY A 330 -0.81 24.33 -2.06
N ALA A 331 -0.76 23.27 -1.26
CA ALA A 331 -1.68 22.15 -1.44
C ALA A 331 -3.15 22.61 -1.38
N GLY A 332 -3.96 22.19 -2.35
CA GLY A 332 -5.42 22.23 -2.35
C GLY A 332 -6.04 20.96 -1.77
N GLY A 333 -5.22 19.94 -1.52
CA GLY A 333 -5.61 18.72 -0.84
C GLY A 333 -4.42 17.84 -0.45
N ILE A 334 -4.61 17.08 0.60
CA ILE A 334 -3.64 16.08 1.09
C ILE A 334 -4.36 14.79 1.49
N ASN A 335 -3.73 13.65 1.24
CA ASN A 335 -4.17 12.32 1.66
C ASN A 335 -3.06 11.63 2.45
N TYR A 336 -3.26 11.40 3.73
CA TYR A 336 -2.28 10.68 4.55
C TYR A 336 -2.27 9.18 4.24
N TYR A 337 -1.11 8.65 3.88
CA TYR A 337 -0.88 7.25 3.56
C TYR A 337 0.14 6.62 4.52
N MET A 338 -0.15 5.60 5.31
CA MET A 338 -1.48 5.18 5.74
C MET A 338 -1.93 6.02 6.93
N PHE A 339 -3.22 6.28 7.07
CA PHE A 339 -3.79 6.83 8.30
C PHE A 339 -4.33 5.73 9.21
N PHE A 340 -5.03 4.76 8.65
CA PHE A 340 -5.27 3.46 9.28
C PHE A 340 -4.31 2.44 8.68
N GLY A 341 -3.57 1.74 9.54
CA GLY A 341 -2.66 0.69 9.12
C GLY A 341 -3.39 -0.48 8.47
N GLY A 342 -3.52 -1.58 9.20
CA GLY A 342 -4.23 -2.77 8.75
C GLY A 342 -3.38 -4.03 8.84
N THR A 343 -3.94 -5.13 8.36
CA THR A 343 -3.33 -6.44 8.44
C THR A 343 -3.41 -7.16 7.09
N HIS A 344 -2.35 -7.81 6.68
CA HIS A 344 -2.30 -8.70 5.52
C HIS A 344 -2.90 -10.06 5.89
N PHE A 345 -4.20 -10.10 6.12
CA PHE A 345 -4.89 -11.35 6.39
C PHE A 345 -4.68 -12.37 5.25
N ALA A 346 -4.68 -13.64 5.56
CA ALA A 346 -4.58 -14.74 4.59
C ALA A 346 -3.39 -14.67 3.61
N GLY A 347 -2.34 -13.90 3.93
CA GLY A 347 -1.15 -13.80 3.08
C GLY A 347 -1.25 -12.82 1.90
N TRP A 348 -2.21 -11.90 1.89
CA TRP A 348 -2.38 -10.89 0.85
C TRP A 348 -1.26 -9.83 0.77
N GLY A 349 -0.35 -9.79 1.74
CA GLY A 349 0.87 -9.00 1.62
C GLY A 349 1.75 -9.47 0.46
N ALA A 350 2.49 -8.56 -0.13
CA ALA A 350 3.50 -8.92 -1.13
C ALA A 350 4.57 -9.83 -0.53
N ARG A 351 5.30 -10.53 -1.40
CA ARG A 351 6.44 -11.35 -1.00
C ARG A 351 7.40 -10.53 -0.13
N GLY A 352 7.77 -11.04 1.02
CA GLY A 352 8.65 -10.38 1.98
C GLY A 352 7.97 -9.40 2.94
N MET A 353 6.68 -9.15 2.82
CA MET A 353 5.95 -8.37 3.81
C MET A 353 5.58 -9.19 5.04
N THR A 354 5.60 -8.55 6.21
CA THR A 354 5.02 -9.13 7.42
C THR A 354 3.51 -9.18 7.33
N THR A 355 2.88 -9.98 8.21
CA THR A 355 1.41 -9.98 8.34
C THR A 355 0.90 -8.62 8.79
N SER A 356 1.56 -7.99 9.76
CA SER A 356 1.21 -6.64 10.17
C SER A 356 1.49 -5.62 9.07
N TYR A 357 0.49 -4.83 8.74
CA TYR A 357 0.60 -3.59 7.97
C TYR A 357 0.21 -2.41 8.84
N ASP A 358 0.61 -2.46 10.10
CA ASP A 358 0.37 -1.39 11.08
C ASP A 358 0.83 -0.02 10.56
N TYR A 359 1.90 0.01 9.79
CA TYR A 359 2.46 1.20 9.13
C TYR A 359 2.96 2.27 10.10
N ASN A 360 2.95 2.01 11.40
CA ASN A 360 3.06 3.05 12.43
C ASN A 360 2.06 4.20 12.19
N ALA A 361 0.86 3.86 11.78
CA ALA A 361 -0.16 4.81 11.34
C ALA A 361 -0.78 5.59 12.51
N ALA A 362 -1.57 6.62 12.17
CA ALA A 362 -2.31 7.41 13.16
C ALA A 362 -3.37 6.57 13.89
N ILE A 363 -4.07 5.70 13.16
CA ILE A 363 -4.88 4.61 13.72
C ILE A 363 -4.11 3.32 13.44
N ARG A 364 -3.68 2.64 14.49
CA ARG A 364 -2.91 1.40 14.42
C ARG A 364 -3.75 0.25 13.86
N GLU A 365 -3.12 -0.86 13.42
CA GLU A 365 -3.84 -2.03 12.85
C GLU A 365 -4.95 -2.56 13.78
N ASN A 366 -4.71 -2.50 15.08
CA ASN A 366 -5.68 -2.90 16.11
C ASN A 366 -6.73 -1.82 16.43
N GLY A 367 -6.69 -0.65 15.79
CA GLY A 367 -7.63 0.45 16.00
C GLY A 367 -7.25 1.43 17.11
N ALA A 368 -6.09 1.30 17.73
CA ALA A 368 -5.60 2.26 18.71
C ALA A 368 -5.18 3.58 18.06
N ARG A 369 -5.42 4.67 18.76
CA ARG A 369 -5.02 6.02 18.35
C ARG A 369 -3.60 6.31 18.83
N SER A 370 -2.69 6.58 17.88
CA SER A 370 -1.33 7.04 18.17
C SER A 370 -1.27 8.56 18.36
N ASP A 371 -0.09 9.08 18.70
CA ASP A 371 0.14 10.53 18.81
C ASP A 371 -0.16 11.28 17.51
N LYS A 372 0.09 10.63 16.37
CA LYS A 372 -0.21 11.17 15.03
C LYS A 372 -1.69 11.47 14.84
N TYR A 373 -2.58 10.68 15.44
CA TYR A 373 -4.03 10.91 15.37
C TYR A 373 -4.40 12.28 15.92
N PHE A 374 -3.80 12.69 17.04
CA PHE A 374 -4.09 13.98 17.67
C PHE A 374 -3.50 15.14 16.90
N GLU A 375 -2.33 14.97 16.27
CA GLU A 375 -1.80 15.97 15.35
C GLU A 375 -2.67 16.13 14.09
N ALA A 376 -3.16 15.02 13.52
CA ALA A 376 -4.11 15.06 12.41
C ALA A 376 -5.39 15.83 12.80
N LYS A 377 -5.92 15.56 13.98
CA LYS A 377 -7.10 16.27 14.49
C LYS A 377 -6.86 17.77 14.64
N ALA A 378 -5.69 18.17 15.14
CA ALA A 378 -5.31 19.58 15.28
C ALA A 378 -5.19 20.26 13.89
N ILE A 379 -4.59 19.60 12.90
CA ILE A 379 -4.52 20.06 11.52
C ILE A 379 -5.93 20.17 10.90
N GLY A 380 -6.79 19.17 11.13
CA GLY A 380 -8.17 19.20 10.66
C GLY A 380 -8.96 20.38 11.21
N GLN A 381 -8.82 20.69 12.49
CA GLN A 381 -9.42 21.88 13.09
C GLN A 381 -8.89 23.20 12.47
N PHE A 382 -7.59 23.26 12.19
CA PHE A 382 -6.98 24.40 11.52
C PHE A 382 -7.57 24.58 10.10
N ILE A 383 -7.64 23.51 9.32
CA ILE A 383 -8.21 23.53 7.97
C ILE A 383 -9.68 23.96 8.03
N GLN A 384 -10.50 23.38 8.91
CA GLN A 384 -11.90 23.72 9.04
C GLN A 384 -12.13 25.20 9.43
N ALA A 385 -11.27 25.75 10.29
CA ALA A 385 -11.36 27.15 10.74
C ALA A 385 -11.03 28.15 9.63
N PHE A 386 -10.17 27.77 8.67
CA PHE A 386 -9.63 28.68 7.66
C PHE A 386 -9.79 28.16 6.21
N GLU A 387 -10.67 27.18 5.96
CA GLU A 387 -10.82 26.55 4.63
C GLU A 387 -10.97 27.57 3.50
N PRO A 388 -11.88 28.58 3.57
CA PRO A 388 -12.05 29.54 2.49
C PRO A 388 -10.79 30.38 2.20
N GLN A 389 -10.02 30.71 3.24
CA GLN A 389 -8.76 31.44 3.11
C GLN A 389 -7.63 30.56 2.56
N LEU A 390 -7.53 29.32 3.06
CA LEU A 390 -6.48 28.40 2.66
C LEU A 390 -6.56 28.02 1.18
N VAL A 391 -7.76 27.66 0.70
CA VAL A 391 -7.96 27.24 -0.70
C VAL A 391 -7.80 28.40 -1.68
N ARG A 392 -7.95 29.65 -1.23
CA ARG A 392 -7.77 30.86 -2.02
C ARG A 392 -6.64 31.73 -1.46
N SER A 393 -5.45 31.13 -1.31
CA SER A 393 -4.24 31.83 -0.86
C SER A 393 -3.06 31.49 -1.75
N GLU A 394 -2.13 32.44 -1.89
CA GLU A 394 -0.89 32.28 -2.66
C GLU A 394 0.34 32.58 -1.80
N GLY A 395 1.50 32.12 -2.25
CA GLY A 395 2.78 32.24 -1.57
C GLY A 395 3.49 30.90 -1.43
N GLY A 396 4.38 30.81 -0.47
CA GLY A 396 5.20 29.62 -0.26
C GLY A 396 6.43 29.88 0.60
N PRO A 397 7.47 29.03 0.54
CA PRO A 397 8.77 29.30 1.15
C PRO A 397 9.33 30.66 0.73
N CYS A 398 9.91 31.40 1.67
CA CYS A 398 10.47 32.70 1.38
C CYS A 398 11.82 32.92 2.06
N ALA A 399 12.58 33.93 1.61
CA ALA A 399 13.81 34.33 2.24
C ALA A 399 13.53 34.87 3.66
N MET A 400 14.54 34.73 4.53
CA MET A 400 14.49 35.14 5.94
C MET A 400 15.73 35.90 6.33
N GLU A 401 15.59 36.95 7.13
CA GLU A 401 16.66 37.66 7.79
C GLU A 401 16.68 37.34 9.30
N GLY A 402 17.83 36.91 9.82
CA GLY A 402 17.94 36.46 11.19
C GLY A 402 17.38 35.04 11.38
N GLY A 403 17.23 34.64 12.65
CA GLY A 403 16.76 33.31 13.03
C GLY A 403 17.87 32.25 13.14
N ALA A 404 17.50 31.08 13.64
CA ALA A 404 18.44 29.95 13.75
C ALA A 404 18.66 29.30 12.37
N LYS A 405 19.83 28.67 12.17
CA LYS A 405 20.17 27.98 10.91
C LYS A 405 19.17 26.85 10.54
N SER A 406 18.62 26.19 11.54
CA SER A 406 17.62 25.12 11.36
C SER A 406 16.19 25.63 11.22
N LEU A 407 15.97 26.94 11.21
CA LEU A 407 14.64 27.50 10.99
C LEU A 407 14.35 27.53 9.50
N PHE A 408 13.21 26.96 9.13
CA PHE A 408 12.61 27.03 7.80
C PHE A 408 11.23 27.67 7.88
N GLY A 409 10.79 28.38 6.83
CA GLY A 409 9.45 28.94 6.84
C GLY A 409 9.08 29.70 5.58
N GLY A 410 7.87 30.24 5.61
CA GLY A 410 7.33 31.01 4.52
C GLY A 410 5.96 31.58 4.87
N VAL A 411 5.36 32.22 3.87
CA VAL A 411 4.13 32.98 4.03
C VAL A 411 3.15 32.66 2.90
N ARG A 412 1.88 32.49 3.25
CA ARG A 412 0.78 32.50 2.30
C ARG A 412 -0.18 33.64 2.65
N VAL A 413 -0.76 34.26 1.63
CA VAL A 413 -1.70 35.36 1.77
C VAL A 413 -3.00 34.99 1.07
N ALA A 414 -4.10 35.04 1.80
CA ALA A 414 -5.43 34.79 1.27
C ALA A 414 -6.01 35.99 0.52
N VAL A 415 -7.07 35.75 -0.26
CA VAL A 415 -7.80 36.80 -1.00
C VAL A 415 -8.27 37.91 -0.09
N ASP A 416 -8.75 37.61 1.11
CA ASP A 416 -9.21 38.56 2.10
C ASP A 416 -8.09 39.37 2.80
N GLY A 417 -6.80 39.03 2.54
CA GLY A 417 -5.64 39.61 3.16
C GLY A 417 -5.19 38.92 4.45
N THR A 418 -5.81 37.82 4.85
CA THR A 418 -5.32 36.96 5.94
C THR A 418 -3.96 36.38 5.57
N ARG A 419 -3.00 36.40 6.50
CA ARG A 419 -1.65 35.89 6.29
C ARG A 419 -1.38 34.68 7.16
N PHE A 420 -0.85 33.61 6.55
CA PHE A 420 -0.44 32.39 7.22
C PHE A 420 1.10 32.34 7.19
N VAL A 421 1.74 32.41 8.35
CA VAL A 421 3.17 32.30 8.51
C VAL A 421 3.52 30.91 9.04
N PHE A 422 4.15 30.09 8.24
CA PHE A 422 4.58 28.74 8.60
C PHE A 422 6.03 28.78 9.04
N LEU A 423 6.33 28.17 10.19
CA LEU A 423 7.70 28.02 10.71
C LEU A 423 7.93 26.58 11.14
N HIS A 424 9.10 26.03 10.79
CA HIS A 424 9.52 24.68 11.12
C HIS A 424 10.98 24.67 11.58
N ASN A 425 11.27 23.94 12.65
CA ASN A 425 12.63 23.67 13.10
C ASN A 425 13.11 22.32 12.52
N THR A 426 14.09 22.33 11.63
CA THR A 426 14.63 21.11 11.01
C THR A 426 15.60 20.34 11.89
N ASP A 427 15.99 20.87 13.06
CA ASP A 427 16.88 20.19 14.00
C ASP A 427 16.12 19.09 14.76
N PRO A 428 16.55 17.81 14.67
CA PRO A 428 15.87 16.71 15.33
C PRO A 428 16.14 16.63 16.84
N LYS A 429 17.10 17.40 17.36
CA LYS A 429 17.56 17.29 18.75
C LYS A 429 17.33 18.55 19.57
N ASN A 430 17.47 19.73 18.98
CA ASN A 430 17.52 20.98 19.70
C ASN A 430 16.28 21.84 19.43
N ALA A 431 15.73 22.43 20.50
CA ALA A 431 14.74 23.50 20.39
C ALA A 431 15.42 24.82 19.95
N ILE A 432 14.67 25.67 19.26
CA ILE A 432 15.12 26.99 18.82
C ILE A 432 14.14 28.06 19.26
N ARG A 433 14.66 29.19 19.69
CA ARG A 433 13.89 30.39 20.06
C ARG A 433 14.55 31.63 19.51
N GLY A 434 13.77 32.60 19.06
CA GLY A 434 14.33 33.84 18.52
C GLY A 434 13.31 34.71 17.83
N LYS A 435 13.82 35.61 17.02
CA LYS A 435 13.08 36.48 16.12
C LYS A 435 13.59 36.27 14.70
N VAL A 436 12.67 36.35 13.72
CA VAL A 436 12.97 36.26 12.30
C VAL A 436 12.17 37.29 11.54
N ARG A 437 12.73 37.82 10.48
CA ARG A 437 12.05 38.69 9.51
C ARG A 437 11.87 37.89 8.21
N LEU A 438 10.64 37.56 7.87
CA LEU A 438 10.31 36.89 6.62
C LEU A 438 10.19 37.92 5.50
N LEU A 439 10.68 37.58 4.32
CA LEU A 439 10.73 38.42 3.12
C LEU A 439 9.93 37.76 1.98
N PRO A 440 8.58 37.80 2.02
CA PRO A 440 7.76 37.15 1.00
C PRO A 440 7.93 37.79 -0.39
N GLY A 441 8.11 39.09 -0.44
CA GLY A 441 8.34 39.84 -1.67
C GLY A 441 7.14 39.81 -2.61
N LYS A 442 7.42 39.63 -3.91
CA LYS A 442 6.40 39.61 -4.97
C LYS A 442 5.86 38.18 -5.09
N MET A 443 4.55 38.02 -5.08
CA MET A 443 3.85 36.75 -5.27
C MET A 443 2.63 36.92 -6.18
N ASN A 444 2.12 35.84 -6.71
CA ASN A 444 0.88 35.89 -7.49
C ASN A 444 -0.28 36.37 -6.62
N ARG A 445 -1.20 37.11 -7.21
CA ARG A 445 -2.44 37.45 -6.53
C ARG A 445 -3.34 36.21 -6.46
N PRO A 446 -3.90 35.86 -5.30
CA PRO A 446 -4.85 34.76 -5.19
C PRO A 446 -6.04 34.98 -6.14
N ALA A 447 -6.41 33.94 -6.87
CA ALA A 447 -7.56 33.97 -7.77
C ALA A 447 -8.86 34.23 -6.98
N THR A 448 -9.63 35.17 -7.41
CA THR A 448 -10.93 35.43 -6.81
C THR A 448 -11.98 34.56 -7.48
N PRO A 449 -12.74 33.77 -6.74
CA PRO A 449 -13.79 32.96 -7.31
C PRO A 449 -14.87 33.83 -7.94
N MET A 450 -15.23 33.57 -9.20
CA MET A 450 -16.39 34.23 -9.86
C MET A 450 -17.62 33.37 -9.65
N TYR A 451 -18.67 33.97 -9.10
CA TYR A 451 -19.94 33.30 -8.83
C TYR A 451 -21.01 33.82 -9.80
N ASN A 452 -21.85 32.93 -10.29
CA ASN A 452 -23.14 33.32 -10.87
C ASN A 452 -24.28 32.90 -9.93
N ILE A 453 -25.43 33.47 -10.11
CA ILE A 453 -26.65 33.07 -9.40
C ILE A 453 -27.38 32.10 -10.34
N ASN A 454 -27.56 30.85 -9.89
CA ASN A 454 -28.31 29.85 -10.66
C ASN A 454 -29.83 30.14 -10.59
N GLN A 455 -30.61 29.35 -11.33
CA GLN A 455 -32.07 29.48 -11.40
C GLN A 455 -32.78 29.28 -10.04
N HIS A 456 -32.09 28.85 -9.02
CA HIS A 456 -32.59 28.65 -7.65
C HIS A 456 -32.15 29.77 -6.70
N GLY A 457 -31.47 30.82 -7.20
CA GLY A 457 -30.97 31.92 -6.39
C GLY A 457 -29.67 31.65 -5.62
N GLU A 458 -29.02 30.54 -5.90
CA GLU A 458 -27.78 30.13 -5.24
C GLU A 458 -26.55 30.65 -5.97
N LYS A 459 -25.52 31.05 -5.22
CA LYS A 459 -24.23 31.44 -5.81
C LYS A 459 -23.51 30.18 -6.31
N VAL A 460 -23.40 30.03 -7.62
CA VAL A 460 -22.65 28.96 -8.27
C VAL A 460 -21.35 29.51 -8.82
N LEU A 461 -20.24 28.94 -8.43
CA LEU A 461 -18.93 29.30 -8.98
C LEU A 461 -18.88 28.93 -10.47
N ILE A 462 -18.64 29.87 -11.37
CA ILE A 462 -18.59 29.61 -12.82
C ILE A 462 -17.17 29.45 -13.30
N ALA A 463 -16.26 30.26 -12.81
CA ALA A 463 -14.81 30.15 -13.07
C ALA A 463 -14.05 30.83 -11.95
N ALA A 464 -12.84 30.36 -11.65
CA ALA A 464 -11.87 31.27 -11.04
C ALA A 464 -11.51 32.32 -12.10
N SER A 465 -11.44 33.60 -11.74
CA SER A 465 -10.83 34.56 -12.65
C SER A 465 -9.40 34.05 -12.91
N GLU A 466 -9.06 33.76 -14.18
CA GLU A 466 -7.68 33.64 -14.53
C GLU A 466 -6.98 34.89 -14.01
N ALA A 467 -6.10 34.74 -13.02
CA ALA A 467 -5.22 35.82 -12.66
C ALA A 467 -4.40 36.07 -13.93
N ALA A 468 -4.67 37.22 -14.59
CA ALA A 468 -3.85 37.62 -15.72
C ALA A 468 -2.39 37.51 -15.26
N ASP A 469 -1.51 37.01 -16.11
CA ASP A 469 -0.06 36.80 -15.84
C ASP A 469 0.68 38.02 -15.23
N THR A 470 0.01 39.12 -15.08
CA THR A 470 0.50 40.41 -14.60
C THR A 470 0.02 40.79 -13.18
N ASP A 471 -0.91 40.04 -12.56
CA ASP A 471 -1.45 40.42 -11.26
C ASP A 471 -0.65 39.82 -10.11
N SER A 472 0.45 40.46 -9.82
CA SER A 472 1.25 40.17 -8.64
C SER A 472 0.99 41.16 -7.51
N VAL A 473 1.09 40.68 -6.27
CA VAL A 473 1.05 41.53 -5.08
C VAL A 473 2.40 41.48 -4.36
N THR A 474 2.86 42.64 -3.91
CA THR A 474 4.07 42.72 -3.07
C THR A 474 3.66 42.67 -1.60
N VAL A 475 4.12 41.65 -0.89
CA VAL A 475 3.86 41.48 0.55
C VAL A 475 5.02 42.06 1.35
N SER A 476 4.71 42.97 2.27
CA SER A 476 5.70 43.57 3.15
C SER A 476 6.36 42.53 4.04
N PRO A 477 7.63 42.75 4.44
CA PRO A 477 8.30 41.89 5.40
C PRO A 477 7.53 41.71 6.71
N ILE A 478 7.56 40.51 7.27
CA ILE A 478 6.84 40.15 8.50
C ILE A 478 7.84 39.76 9.59
N ASN A 479 7.75 40.45 10.75
CA ASN A 479 8.60 40.14 11.90
C ASN A 479 7.89 39.22 12.86
N VAL A 480 8.49 38.07 13.20
CA VAL A 480 7.88 37.06 14.05
C VAL A 480 8.85 36.61 15.14
N SER A 481 8.35 36.50 16.36
CA SER A 481 9.02 35.78 17.44
C SER A 481 8.58 34.32 17.45
N TYR A 482 9.51 33.40 17.60
CA TYR A 482 9.22 31.97 17.59
C TYR A 482 9.87 31.24 18.77
N ASP A 483 9.22 30.13 19.18
CA ASP A 483 9.71 29.17 20.13
C ASP A 483 9.24 27.79 19.62
N LEU A 484 10.18 27.01 19.07
CA LEU A 484 9.92 25.75 18.42
C LEU A 484 10.76 24.64 19.06
N PRO A 485 10.14 23.56 19.53
CA PRO A 485 10.88 22.39 19.97
C PRO A 485 11.65 21.75 18.81
N ALA A 486 12.45 20.74 19.08
CA ALA A 486 13.07 19.91 18.05
C ALA A 486 12.02 19.35 17.08
N LEU A 487 12.20 19.53 15.77
CA LEU A 487 11.23 19.21 14.70
C LEU A 487 9.86 19.89 14.87
N GLY A 488 9.77 20.92 15.69
CA GLY A 488 8.53 21.65 15.93
C GLY A 488 8.06 22.43 14.70
N THR A 489 6.76 22.38 14.41
CA THR A 489 6.14 23.12 13.33
C THR A 489 4.92 23.88 13.85
N LYS A 490 4.79 25.15 13.50
CA LYS A 490 3.68 26.02 13.91
C LYS A 490 3.26 26.95 12.76
N VAL A 491 2.01 27.37 12.79
CA VAL A 491 1.44 28.37 11.87
C VAL A 491 0.92 29.54 12.65
N LEU A 492 1.38 30.76 12.34
CA LEU A 492 0.83 32.00 12.88
C LEU A 492 -0.20 32.52 11.88
N VAL A 493 -1.44 32.65 12.32
CA VAL A 493 -2.52 33.27 11.52
C VAL A 493 -2.64 34.73 11.90
N ILE A 494 -2.49 35.62 10.93
CA ILE A 494 -2.59 37.07 11.09
C ILE A 494 -3.82 37.54 10.31
N PRO A 495 -4.90 37.95 10.97
CA PRO A 495 -6.10 38.41 10.30
C PRO A 495 -5.84 39.60 9.38
N ALA A 496 -6.70 39.79 8.37
CA ALA A 496 -6.65 40.91 7.44
C ALA A 496 -6.58 42.23 8.16
N GLY A 497 -5.69 43.14 7.72
CA GLY A 497 -5.52 44.46 8.30
C GLY A 497 -4.96 44.55 9.71
N LYS A 498 -4.57 43.40 10.31
CA LYS A 498 -3.93 43.36 11.64
C LYS A 498 -2.41 43.29 11.54
N PRO A 499 -1.67 43.90 12.50
CA PRO A 499 -0.22 43.68 12.60
C PRO A 499 0.09 42.27 13.07
N GLU A 500 1.31 41.80 12.83
CA GLU A 500 1.82 40.44 13.20
C GLU A 500 1.68 40.16 14.71
N THR A 501 1.73 41.16 15.55
CA THR A 501 1.58 41.03 17.01
C THR A 501 0.15 40.65 17.46
N LYS A 502 -0.82 40.65 16.55
CA LYS A 502 -2.21 40.25 16.76
C LYS A 502 -2.56 38.91 16.13
N GLY A 503 -1.55 38.16 15.69
CA GLY A 503 -1.74 36.80 15.18
C GLY A 503 -1.82 35.74 16.29
N GLU A 504 -2.39 34.60 15.98
CA GLU A 504 -2.50 33.44 16.84
C GLU A 504 -1.78 32.22 16.24
N TRP A 505 -1.09 31.46 17.08
CA TRP A 505 -0.42 30.23 16.67
C TRP A 505 -1.39 29.06 16.55
N TRP A 506 -1.38 28.37 15.40
CA TRP A 506 -2.14 27.18 15.07
C TRP A 506 -1.23 26.10 14.47
N PRO A 507 -1.63 24.82 14.42
CA PRO A 507 -2.70 24.22 15.21
C PRO A 507 -2.31 24.20 16.69
N GLN A 508 -3.31 24.36 17.56
CA GLN A 508 -3.11 24.27 19.01
C GLN A 508 -2.90 22.82 19.40
N GLU A 509 -2.09 22.60 20.44
CA GLU A 509 -1.85 21.27 20.97
C GLU A 509 -3.16 20.65 21.49
N GLN A 510 -3.46 19.45 21.02
CA GLN A 510 -4.63 18.69 21.50
C GLN A 510 -4.25 17.91 22.75
N ILE A 511 -4.94 18.17 23.86
CA ILE A 511 -4.80 17.37 25.07
C ILE A 511 -5.43 16.01 24.81
N ARG A 512 -4.70 14.93 25.10
CA ARG A 512 -5.22 13.56 24.98
C ARG A 512 -6.28 13.30 26.05
N PRO A 513 -7.53 13.10 25.69
CA PRO A 513 -8.55 12.69 26.66
C PRO A 513 -8.63 11.16 26.80
N LEU A 514 -7.55 10.41 26.50
CA LEU A 514 -7.57 8.96 26.66
C LEU A 514 -7.68 8.60 28.14
N ARG A 515 -8.73 7.87 28.47
CA ARG A 515 -8.90 7.25 29.79
C ARG A 515 -8.42 5.81 29.70
N PRO A 516 -7.26 5.47 30.31
CA PRO A 516 -6.75 4.11 30.22
C PRO A 516 -7.72 3.11 30.89
N ALA A 517 -7.99 1.99 30.22
CA ALA A 517 -8.67 0.87 30.80
C ALA A 517 -7.69 0.01 31.61
N LYS A 518 -8.21 -0.69 32.63
CA LYS A 518 -7.39 -1.65 33.39
C LYS A 518 -7.11 -2.86 32.49
N LEU A 519 -5.83 -3.15 32.27
CA LEU A 519 -5.42 -4.31 31.48
C LEU A 519 -5.66 -5.62 32.26
N PRO A 520 -6.26 -6.64 31.62
CA PRO A 520 -6.24 -8.00 32.12
C PRO A 520 -4.83 -8.59 32.10
N GLN A 521 -4.63 -9.65 32.88
CA GLN A 521 -3.35 -10.38 32.83
C GLN A 521 -3.23 -11.15 31.53
N PRO A 522 -2.02 -11.26 30.95
CA PRO A 522 -1.75 -12.16 29.85
C PRO A 522 -2.05 -13.63 30.21
N VAL A 523 -2.48 -14.39 29.23
CA VAL A 523 -2.74 -15.84 29.34
C VAL A 523 -1.57 -16.59 28.70
N ARG A 524 -0.72 -17.20 29.52
CA ARG A 524 0.33 -18.13 29.07
C ARG A 524 -0.27 -19.47 28.70
N ILE A 525 0.02 -19.94 27.52
CA ILE A 525 -0.49 -21.22 27.02
C ILE A 525 0.42 -22.35 27.47
N ALA A 526 -0.09 -23.25 28.29
CA ALA A 526 0.68 -24.34 28.87
C ALA A 526 0.75 -25.59 27.98
N SER A 527 -0.21 -25.78 27.10
CA SER A 527 -0.26 -26.96 26.24
C SER A 527 -0.98 -26.67 24.92
N ALA A 528 -0.71 -27.48 23.92
CA ALA A 528 -1.40 -27.48 22.64
C ALA A 528 -1.66 -28.91 22.18
N LEU A 529 -2.65 -29.11 21.34
CA LEU A 529 -2.81 -30.36 20.59
C LEU A 529 -1.97 -30.26 19.33
N LYS A 530 -1.16 -31.29 19.04
CA LYS A 530 -0.24 -31.39 17.90
C LYS A 530 -0.64 -32.51 16.97
N LYS A 531 -0.59 -32.29 15.66
CA LYS A 531 -0.77 -33.30 14.62
C LYS A 531 0.24 -33.03 13.48
N GLU A 532 0.90 -34.08 13.08
CA GLU A 532 1.82 -34.06 11.95
C GLU A 532 1.14 -34.63 10.71
N ASP A 533 1.54 -34.15 9.57
CA ASP A 533 1.21 -34.59 8.22
C ASP A 533 -0.15 -35.27 8.00
N ALA A 534 -0.96 -34.72 7.14
CA ALA A 534 -2.27 -35.24 6.78
C ALA A 534 -2.32 -35.73 5.32
N PHE A 535 -1.19 -36.07 4.73
CA PHE A 535 -1.08 -36.41 3.30
C PHE A 535 -1.90 -37.62 2.90
N ALA A 536 -2.13 -38.56 3.81
CA ALA A 536 -2.90 -39.78 3.52
C ALA A 536 -4.35 -39.52 3.06
N LYS A 537 -4.90 -38.36 3.36
CA LYS A 537 -6.28 -37.93 2.99
C LYS A 537 -6.30 -36.87 1.88
N ALA A 538 -5.17 -36.55 1.26
CA ALA A 538 -5.10 -35.62 0.16
C ALA A 538 -5.78 -36.20 -1.10
N ASP A 539 -6.52 -35.33 -1.81
CA ASP A 539 -7.16 -35.70 -3.10
C ASP A 539 -6.14 -35.61 -4.23
N TRP A 540 -5.38 -36.67 -4.40
CA TRP A 540 -4.29 -36.76 -5.37
C TRP A 540 -4.80 -36.85 -6.81
N LYS A 541 -4.27 -36.00 -7.69
CA LYS A 541 -4.56 -35.97 -9.12
C LYS A 541 -3.25 -36.13 -9.89
N GLN A 542 -3.22 -37.06 -10.84
CA GLN A 542 -2.08 -37.26 -11.71
C GLN A 542 -1.84 -36.02 -12.57
N LEU A 543 -0.62 -35.55 -12.64
CA LEU A 543 -0.18 -34.48 -13.53
C LEU A 543 0.48 -35.08 -14.78
N PRO A 544 -0.03 -34.82 -15.99
CA PRO A 544 0.65 -35.20 -17.24
C PRO A 544 2.03 -34.56 -17.36
N ARG A 545 2.19 -33.38 -16.78
CA ARG A 545 3.45 -32.64 -16.62
C ARG A 545 3.31 -31.64 -15.49
N LEU A 546 4.43 -31.17 -14.96
CA LEU A 546 4.44 -30.03 -14.05
C LEU A 546 4.01 -28.76 -14.79
N VAL A 547 3.14 -27.97 -14.15
CA VAL A 547 2.56 -26.74 -14.68
C VAL A 547 2.46 -25.69 -13.58
N SER A 548 2.16 -24.45 -13.93
CA SER A 548 1.97 -23.39 -12.95
C SER A 548 0.74 -23.63 -12.08
N LEU A 549 0.72 -23.09 -10.86
CA LEU A 549 -0.46 -23.16 -9.96
C LEU A 549 -1.72 -22.54 -10.57
N PRO A 550 -1.66 -21.40 -11.31
CA PRO A 550 -2.83 -20.91 -12.05
C PRO A 550 -3.40 -21.90 -13.08
N ASP A 551 -2.55 -22.73 -13.71
CA ASP A 551 -3.03 -23.82 -14.59
C ASP A 551 -3.79 -24.91 -13.86
N LEU A 552 -3.52 -25.06 -12.56
CA LEU A 552 -4.23 -25.98 -11.66
C LEU A 552 -5.43 -25.32 -10.95
N GLY A 553 -5.79 -24.09 -11.33
CA GLY A 553 -6.88 -23.31 -10.74
C GLY A 553 -6.54 -22.69 -9.38
N VAL A 554 -5.27 -22.62 -9.00
CA VAL A 554 -4.81 -22.08 -7.71
C VAL A 554 -4.22 -20.71 -7.93
N ASN A 555 -4.94 -19.66 -7.50
CA ASN A 555 -4.56 -18.26 -7.65
C ASN A 555 -4.42 -17.53 -6.30
N ASP A 556 -4.59 -18.24 -5.19
CA ASP A 556 -4.51 -17.70 -3.84
C ASP A 556 -3.31 -18.26 -3.05
N PHE A 557 -3.21 -17.85 -1.79
CA PHE A 557 -2.12 -18.20 -0.87
C PHE A 557 -2.49 -19.44 -0.07
N ARG A 558 -2.17 -20.60 -0.61
CA ARG A 558 -2.36 -21.88 0.08
C ARG A 558 -1.12 -22.77 -0.06
N TYR A 559 -1.02 -23.75 0.81
CA TYR A 559 -0.05 -24.83 0.62
C TYR A 559 -0.55 -25.77 -0.46
N SER A 560 0.36 -26.20 -1.32
CA SER A 560 0.11 -27.22 -2.33
C SER A 560 0.94 -28.45 -2.03
N LEU A 561 0.43 -29.63 -2.34
CA LEU A 561 1.10 -30.90 -2.12
C LEU A 561 1.43 -31.54 -3.46
N TYR A 562 2.65 -32.10 -3.55
CA TYR A 562 3.04 -32.92 -4.68
C TYR A 562 3.54 -34.28 -4.18
N ARG A 563 3.33 -35.31 -4.97
CA ARG A 563 3.79 -36.66 -4.70
C ARG A 563 4.36 -37.27 -5.97
N ALA A 564 5.49 -37.99 -5.85
CA ALA A 564 6.01 -38.86 -6.89
C ALA A 564 6.26 -40.26 -6.32
N GLN A 565 5.96 -41.26 -7.13
CA GLN A 565 6.31 -42.66 -6.86
C GLN A 565 7.26 -43.13 -7.95
N VAL A 566 8.37 -43.78 -7.56
CA VAL A 566 9.39 -44.18 -8.49
C VAL A 566 10.02 -45.53 -8.03
N SER A 567 10.11 -46.46 -8.95
CA SER A 567 10.83 -47.73 -8.69
C SER A 567 12.24 -47.62 -9.23
N LEU A 568 13.22 -47.84 -8.36
CA LEU A 568 14.65 -47.69 -8.65
C LEU A 568 15.37 -49.02 -8.55
N THR A 569 16.34 -49.22 -9.43
CA THR A 569 17.32 -50.33 -9.33
C THR A 569 18.43 -49.99 -8.33
N SER A 570 19.13 -50.96 -7.83
CA SER A 570 20.30 -50.79 -6.95
C SER A 570 21.35 -49.85 -7.55
N ARG A 571 21.51 -49.84 -8.87
CA ARG A 571 22.44 -48.95 -9.57
C ARG A 571 21.95 -47.51 -9.49
N GLN A 572 20.69 -47.27 -9.79
CA GLN A 572 20.09 -45.93 -9.70
C GLN A 572 20.15 -45.37 -8.29
N VAL A 573 19.85 -46.18 -7.28
CA VAL A 573 19.98 -45.76 -5.86
C VAL A 573 21.39 -45.31 -5.53
N ALA A 574 22.42 -45.96 -6.10
CA ALA A 574 23.82 -45.57 -5.89
C ALA A 574 24.23 -44.30 -6.66
N GLU A 575 23.58 -44.04 -7.77
CA GLU A 575 23.88 -42.90 -8.66
C GLU A 575 23.07 -41.64 -8.27
N GLU A 576 21.78 -41.74 -7.88
CA GLU A 576 20.91 -40.62 -7.59
C GLU A 576 21.15 -40.11 -6.16
N ARG A 577 21.69 -38.92 -6.03
CA ARG A 577 22.04 -38.28 -4.75
C ARG A 577 21.22 -37.08 -4.38
N PHE A 578 20.66 -36.42 -5.38
CA PHE A 578 19.98 -35.14 -5.22
C PHE A 578 18.55 -35.22 -5.76
N LEU A 579 17.66 -34.45 -5.15
CA LEU A 579 16.35 -34.08 -5.70
C LEU A 579 16.37 -32.59 -5.97
N LEU A 580 16.12 -32.21 -7.21
CA LEU A 580 16.21 -30.85 -7.69
C LEU A 580 14.86 -30.35 -8.12
N PHE A 581 14.58 -29.07 -7.82
CA PHE A 581 13.39 -28.37 -8.24
C PHE A 581 13.77 -27.06 -8.94
N ASN A 582 13.24 -26.85 -10.14
CA ASN A 582 13.19 -25.57 -10.82
C ASN A 582 11.78 -24.99 -10.63
N MET A 583 11.70 -23.81 -10.06
CA MET A 583 10.44 -23.16 -9.68
C MET A 583 10.06 -22.09 -10.70
N PHE A 584 8.75 -21.78 -10.84
CA PHE A 584 8.32 -20.62 -11.60
C PHE A 584 8.69 -19.28 -10.92
N THR A 585 8.79 -19.28 -9.60
CA THR A 585 9.23 -18.15 -8.80
C THR A 585 9.96 -18.64 -7.54
N ARG A 586 10.50 -17.75 -6.74
CA ARG A 586 11.23 -18.05 -5.50
C ARG A 586 10.33 -18.53 -4.35
N ASP A 587 9.51 -19.51 -4.62
CA ASP A 587 8.76 -20.22 -3.59
C ASP A 587 9.60 -21.35 -2.96
N ILE A 588 9.11 -21.96 -1.89
CA ILE A 588 9.87 -22.94 -1.12
C ILE A 588 9.12 -24.26 -1.08
N VAL A 589 9.88 -25.35 -1.15
CA VAL A 589 9.37 -26.69 -0.91
C VAL A 589 10.06 -27.33 0.30
N SER A 590 9.35 -28.22 1.00
CA SER A 590 9.89 -29.17 1.98
C SER A 590 9.60 -30.57 1.47
N VAL A 591 10.53 -31.50 1.67
CA VAL A 591 10.53 -32.82 1.03
C VAL A 591 10.73 -33.93 2.04
N ALA A 592 9.95 -35.02 1.93
CA ALA A 592 10.24 -36.31 2.56
C ALA A 592 10.37 -37.39 1.49
N VAL A 593 11.31 -38.31 1.70
CA VAL A 593 11.53 -39.51 0.89
C VAL A 593 11.34 -40.73 1.79
N ASN A 594 10.41 -41.59 1.41
CA ASN A 594 10.09 -42.79 2.21
C ASN A 594 9.77 -42.46 3.68
N GLY A 595 9.02 -41.37 3.92
CA GLY A 595 8.65 -40.90 5.25
C GLY A 595 9.75 -40.25 6.06
N LYS A 596 10.94 -40.05 5.49
CA LYS A 596 12.08 -39.36 6.15
C LYS A 596 12.33 -38.03 5.46
N GLN A 597 12.46 -36.95 6.24
CA GLN A 597 12.75 -35.62 5.68
C GLN A 597 14.10 -35.60 4.96
N ALA A 598 14.10 -35.02 3.76
CA ALA A 598 15.32 -34.76 3.00
C ALA A 598 15.97 -33.44 3.47
N LYS A 599 17.32 -33.49 3.56
CA LYS A 599 18.10 -32.32 3.94
C LYS A 599 18.17 -31.35 2.77
N ARG A 600 17.63 -30.10 2.98
CA ARG A 600 17.80 -29.04 2.01
C ARG A 600 19.25 -28.58 1.93
N LEU A 601 19.75 -28.43 0.71
CA LEU A 601 21.03 -27.81 0.41
C LEU A 601 20.81 -26.34 0.05
N PHE A 602 21.53 -25.49 0.73
CA PHE A 602 21.50 -24.07 0.42
C PHE A 602 22.67 -23.73 -0.49
N PRO A 603 22.50 -22.84 -1.49
CA PRO A 603 23.66 -22.30 -2.19
C PRO A 603 24.60 -21.62 -1.18
N ASP A 604 25.89 -21.53 -1.49
CA ASP A 604 26.97 -20.97 -0.65
C ASP A 604 26.78 -19.49 -0.32
N ARG A 605 25.62 -19.11 0.18
CA ARG A 605 25.33 -17.77 0.68
C ARG A 605 25.25 -17.85 2.21
N ALA A 606 25.94 -16.97 2.89
CA ALA A 606 26.06 -16.96 4.36
C ALA A 606 24.71 -16.83 5.10
N ASP A 607 23.63 -16.48 4.42
CA ASP A 607 22.29 -16.21 4.91
C ASP A 607 21.21 -17.14 4.32
N ALA A 608 21.62 -18.23 3.68
CA ALA A 608 20.72 -19.17 3.01
C ALA A 608 19.65 -19.84 3.91
N GLN A 609 19.72 -19.65 5.21
CA GLN A 609 18.74 -20.17 6.18
C GLN A 609 17.60 -19.19 6.46
N SER A 610 17.71 -17.93 6.02
CA SER A 610 16.69 -16.92 6.18
C SER A 610 16.40 -16.23 4.84
N TRP A 611 15.13 -15.93 4.58
CA TRP A 611 14.75 -15.06 3.49
C TRP A 611 15.23 -13.65 3.82
N THR A 612 16.18 -13.13 3.04
CA THR A 612 16.54 -11.73 3.10
C THR A 612 15.57 -10.90 2.28
N THR A 613 15.52 -9.60 2.50
CA THR A 613 14.75 -8.67 1.65
C THR A 613 15.14 -8.82 0.18
N ARG A 614 16.42 -9.08 -0.09
CA ARG A 614 16.94 -9.31 -1.43
C ARG A 614 16.35 -10.57 -2.06
N ASP A 615 16.31 -11.69 -1.32
CA ASP A 615 15.76 -12.97 -1.81
C ASP A 615 14.25 -12.84 -2.12
N CYS A 616 13.56 -11.96 -1.46
CA CYS A 616 12.16 -11.67 -1.73
C CYS A 616 11.92 -10.95 -3.06
N PHE A 617 12.94 -10.31 -3.64
CA PHE A 617 12.83 -9.46 -4.83
C PHE A 617 13.58 -9.97 -6.06
N GLU A 618 14.50 -10.93 -5.92
CA GLU A 618 15.22 -11.48 -7.06
C GLU A 618 14.39 -12.53 -7.81
N ARG A 619 14.36 -12.46 -9.14
CA ARG A 619 13.82 -13.51 -10.00
C ARG A 619 14.72 -14.74 -9.98
N ILE A 620 14.11 -15.92 -10.06
CA ILE A 620 14.81 -17.17 -10.39
C ILE A 620 15.09 -17.19 -11.89
N ARG A 621 16.29 -17.59 -12.27
CA ARG A 621 16.58 -17.87 -13.67
C ARG A 621 15.88 -19.16 -14.08
N PRO A 622 15.36 -19.25 -15.33
CA PRO A 622 14.64 -20.46 -15.78
C PRO A 622 15.41 -21.77 -15.71
N ASP A 623 16.73 -21.69 -15.67
CA ASP A 623 17.66 -22.82 -15.64
C ASP A 623 18.27 -23.09 -14.24
N GLU A 624 17.84 -22.33 -13.21
CA GLU A 624 18.33 -22.53 -11.83
C GLU A 624 17.47 -23.53 -11.05
N TYR A 625 18.13 -24.50 -10.44
CA TYR A 625 17.53 -25.37 -9.43
C TYR A 625 17.70 -24.75 -8.04
N ASP A 626 16.72 -23.95 -7.65
CA ASP A 626 16.76 -23.12 -6.44
C ASP A 626 16.48 -23.92 -5.15
N ASN A 627 15.71 -24.99 -5.29
CA ASN A 627 15.42 -25.91 -4.22
C ASN A 627 16.11 -27.25 -4.51
N ARG A 628 17.12 -27.57 -3.71
CA ARG A 628 17.95 -28.78 -3.83
C ARG A 628 17.93 -29.54 -2.54
N PHE A 629 17.88 -30.88 -2.62
CA PHE A 629 17.84 -31.74 -1.45
C PHE A 629 18.82 -32.88 -1.61
N ASP A 630 19.55 -33.20 -0.53
CA ASP A 630 20.32 -34.41 -0.42
C ASP A 630 19.39 -35.59 -0.06
N VAL A 631 19.25 -36.53 -0.98
CA VAL A 631 18.46 -37.74 -0.80
C VAL A 631 19.31 -39.01 -0.66
N SER A 632 20.63 -38.84 -0.51
CA SER A 632 21.56 -39.93 -0.28
C SER A 632 21.17 -40.72 0.98
N GLY A 633 21.02 -42.03 0.84
CA GLY A 633 20.61 -42.89 1.95
C GLY A 633 19.12 -42.83 2.33
N LEU A 634 18.31 -42.09 1.64
CA LEU A 634 16.83 -42.06 1.78
C LEU A 634 16.16 -42.94 0.72
N LEU A 635 16.77 -43.06 -0.45
CA LEU A 635 16.32 -43.94 -1.53
C LEU A 635 16.65 -45.40 -1.25
N LYS A 636 15.80 -46.30 -1.76
CA LYS A 636 15.96 -47.76 -1.64
C LYS A 636 15.71 -48.42 -3.00
N GLU A 637 16.21 -49.64 -3.18
CA GLU A 637 15.85 -50.50 -4.31
C GLU A 637 14.33 -50.83 -4.26
N GLY A 638 13.70 -50.83 -5.42
CA GLY A 638 12.23 -50.95 -5.54
C GLY A 638 11.52 -49.61 -5.37
N ASP A 639 10.33 -49.66 -4.83
CA ASP A 639 9.43 -48.52 -4.80
C ASP A 639 9.80 -47.48 -3.74
N ASN A 640 9.88 -46.23 -4.18
CA ASN A 640 10.15 -45.06 -3.37
C ASN A 640 8.98 -44.06 -3.51
N GLU A 641 8.64 -43.41 -2.40
CA GLU A 641 7.68 -42.30 -2.34
C GLU A 641 8.38 -40.99 -1.99
N ILE A 642 8.11 -39.95 -2.76
CA ILE A 642 8.59 -38.59 -2.54
C ILE A 642 7.38 -37.72 -2.30
N LEU A 643 7.30 -37.10 -1.11
CA LEU A 643 6.28 -36.15 -0.72
C LEU A 643 6.85 -34.74 -0.65
N VAL A 644 6.10 -33.76 -1.15
CA VAL A 644 6.51 -32.36 -1.21
C VAL A 644 5.41 -31.46 -0.68
N VAL A 645 5.75 -30.56 0.24
CA VAL A 645 4.92 -29.43 0.64
C VAL A 645 5.48 -28.19 -0.04
N TYR A 646 4.65 -27.58 -0.88
CA TYR A 646 4.96 -26.34 -1.56
C TYR A 646 4.35 -25.15 -0.80
N GLU A 647 5.17 -24.15 -0.45
CA GLU A 647 4.73 -22.92 0.17
C GLU A 647 4.82 -21.77 -0.82
N ASN A 648 3.67 -21.15 -1.09
CA ASN A 648 3.56 -19.95 -1.87
C ASN A 648 3.96 -18.74 -1.01
N LEU A 649 5.08 -18.09 -1.33
CA LEU A 649 5.62 -16.95 -0.56
C LEU A 649 4.95 -15.61 -0.85
N GLY A 650 4.01 -15.57 -1.76
CA GLY A 650 3.39 -14.34 -2.25
C GLY A 650 4.01 -13.87 -3.56
N HIS A 651 3.54 -12.74 -4.05
CA HIS A 651 3.91 -12.15 -5.33
C HIS A 651 4.58 -10.78 -5.09
N ALA A 652 5.60 -10.42 -5.87
CA ALA A 652 6.24 -9.11 -5.77
C ALA A 652 5.24 -7.97 -6.03
N HIS A 653 5.49 -6.77 -5.47
CA HIS A 653 4.54 -5.64 -5.55
C HIS A 653 5.01 -4.46 -6.39
N GLY A 654 6.21 -4.54 -6.93
CA GLY A 654 6.88 -3.48 -7.71
C GLY A 654 8.39 -3.59 -7.56
N TYR A 655 9.16 -2.73 -8.21
CA TYR A 655 10.63 -2.70 -8.27
C TYR A 655 11.28 -3.90 -8.98
N VAL A 656 10.56 -4.99 -9.18
CA VAL A 656 10.97 -6.19 -9.91
C VAL A 656 9.84 -6.63 -10.82
N PRO A 657 10.13 -7.45 -11.83
CA PRO A 657 9.10 -8.01 -12.70
C PRO A 657 8.02 -8.72 -11.89
N MET A 658 6.75 -8.42 -12.21
CA MET A 658 5.58 -8.97 -11.53
C MET A 658 4.94 -10.12 -12.30
N GLU A 659 5.47 -10.47 -13.48
CA GLU A 659 5.00 -11.53 -14.37
C GLU A 659 5.45 -12.91 -13.89
N GLU A 660 5.32 -13.15 -12.60
CA GLU A 660 5.71 -14.41 -11.98
C GLU A 660 4.51 -15.35 -11.85
N LEU A 661 4.64 -16.52 -12.43
CA LEU A 661 3.77 -17.65 -12.11
C LEU A 661 4.31 -18.37 -10.86
N SER A 662 3.44 -19.03 -10.10
CA SER A 662 3.84 -19.90 -9.00
C SER A 662 3.75 -21.38 -9.41
N GLY A 663 4.42 -22.24 -8.66
CA GLY A 663 4.44 -23.69 -8.89
C GLY A 663 5.82 -24.22 -9.25
N ILE A 664 5.88 -25.52 -9.46
CA ILE A 664 7.08 -26.23 -9.85
C ILE A 664 7.09 -26.34 -11.37
N ARG A 665 8.19 -25.90 -11.99
CA ARG A 665 8.38 -25.97 -13.44
C ARG A 665 8.95 -27.32 -13.87
N GLU A 666 9.92 -27.79 -13.12
CA GLU A 666 10.62 -29.04 -13.37
C GLU A 666 11.15 -29.63 -12.05
N ALA A 667 11.08 -30.92 -11.87
CA ALA A 667 11.66 -31.59 -10.71
C ALA A 667 11.98 -33.04 -11.01
N GLY A 668 13.06 -33.55 -10.39
CA GLY A 668 13.48 -34.95 -10.54
C GLY A 668 14.75 -35.31 -9.76
N LEU A 669 15.11 -36.57 -9.79
CA LEU A 669 16.34 -37.06 -9.18
C LEU A 669 17.55 -36.72 -10.03
N SER A 670 18.71 -36.61 -9.39
CA SER A 670 19.94 -36.23 -10.04
C SER A 670 21.19 -36.81 -9.36
N LEU A 671 22.16 -37.09 -10.22
CA LEU A 671 23.53 -37.40 -9.84
C LEU A 671 24.33 -36.17 -9.38
N THR A 672 23.96 -34.99 -9.92
CA THR A 672 24.63 -33.72 -9.66
C THR A 672 23.65 -32.65 -9.13
N GLU A 673 24.15 -31.54 -8.60
CA GLU A 673 23.33 -30.44 -8.12
C GLU A 673 22.81 -29.50 -9.24
N THR A 674 23.14 -29.76 -10.50
CA THR A 674 22.95 -28.81 -11.59
C THR A 674 22.13 -29.34 -12.77
N ALA A 675 21.87 -30.64 -12.86
CA ALA A 675 21.13 -31.19 -14.00
C ALA A 675 20.37 -32.47 -13.60
N LEU A 676 19.13 -32.59 -14.07
CA LEU A 676 18.32 -33.78 -13.86
C LEU A 676 18.85 -34.98 -14.62
N THR A 677 18.89 -36.14 -13.96
CA THR A 677 19.21 -37.40 -14.61
C THR A 677 18.03 -38.36 -14.67
N HIS A 678 17.03 -38.18 -13.79
CA HIS A 678 15.86 -39.02 -13.72
C HIS A 678 14.61 -38.19 -13.50
N PRO A 679 13.84 -37.81 -14.55
CA PRO A 679 12.54 -37.15 -14.42
C PRO A 679 11.56 -38.03 -13.65
N LEU A 680 10.66 -37.39 -12.88
CA LEU A 680 9.66 -38.08 -12.07
C LEU A 680 8.26 -37.75 -12.60
N GLU A 681 7.34 -38.71 -12.45
CA GLU A 681 5.92 -38.48 -12.65
C GLU A 681 5.31 -37.96 -11.34
N TRP A 682 4.50 -36.89 -11.44
CA TRP A 682 3.99 -36.17 -10.29
C TRP A 682 2.48 -36.25 -10.18
N GLU A 683 2.02 -36.41 -8.97
CA GLU A 683 0.63 -36.15 -8.55
C GLU A 683 0.58 -34.85 -7.75
N TYR A 684 -0.62 -34.24 -7.73
CA TYR A 684 -0.86 -32.96 -7.10
C TYR A 684 -2.13 -32.98 -6.26
N ALA A 685 -2.12 -32.27 -5.12
CA ALA A 685 -3.28 -31.98 -4.32
C ALA A 685 -3.32 -30.47 -3.99
N ALA A 686 -4.47 -29.84 -4.21
CA ALA A 686 -4.64 -28.38 -4.27
C ALA A 686 -4.47 -27.67 -2.92
N ASP A 687 -4.52 -28.35 -1.79
CA ASP A 687 -4.56 -27.73 -0.47
C ASP A 687 -3.74 -28.51 0.55
N ALA A 688 -3.24 -27.81 1.58
CA ALA A 688 -2.71 -28.51 2.73
C ALA A 688 -3.82 -29.36 3.34
N ALA A 689 -3.56 -30.65 3.48
CA ALA A 689 -4.56 -31.63 3.85
C ALA A 689 -5.34 -31.26 5.13
N GLY A 690 -4.73 -30.52 6.06
CA GLY A 690 -5.37 -30.06 7.29
C GLY A 690 -6.50 -29.05 7.05
N VAL A 691 -6.33 -28.09 6.12
CA VAL A 691 -7.37 -27.12 5.77
C VAL A 691 -8.52 -27.81 5.06
N ALA A 692 -8.23 -28.70 4.11
CA ALA A 692 -9.23 -29.47 3.41
C ALA A 692 -10.07 -30.35 4.35
N GLN A 693 -9.52 -30.76 5.49
CA GLN A 693 -10.21 -31.51 6.55
C GLN A 693 -10.86 -30.62 7.61
N GLY A 694 -10.77 -29.32 7.48
CA GLY A 694 -11.36 -28.36 8.40
C GLY A 694 -10.62 -28.25 9.75
N TRP A 695 -9.35 -28.64 9.84
CA TRP A 695 -8.56 -28.56 11.09
C TRP A 695 -8.40 -27.14 11.62
N ASN A 696 -8.49 -26.17 10.76
CA ASN A 696 -8.47 -24.73 11.09
C ASN A 696 -9.81 -24.23 11.66
N LEU A 697 -10.88 -25.02 11.61
CA LEU A 697 -12.21 -24.59 12.03
C LEU A 697 -12.46 -24.81 13.53
N PRO A 698 -13.18 -23.93 14.22
CA PRO A 698 -13.43 -24.05 15.66
C PRO A 698 -14.25 -25.29 16.03
N GLN A 699 -15.18 -25.71 15.17
CA GLN A 699 -16.04 -26.89 15.39
C GLN A 699 -15.35 -28.22 15.13
N PHE A 700 -14.12 -28.23 14.59
CA PHE A 700 -13.38 -29.45 14.37
C PHE A 700 -13.05 -30.15 15.70
N ALA A 701 -13.43 -31.42 15.83
CA ALA A 701 -13.09 -32.25 17.00
C ALA A 701 -11.81 -33.03 16.72
N PRO A 702 -10.67 -32.68 17.30
CA PRO A 702 -9.40 -33.34 17.05
C PRO A 702 -9.41 -34.74 17.68
N GLN A 703 -9.40 -35.77 16.83
CA GLN A 703 -9.15 -37.15 17.23
C GLN A 703 -7.70 -37.48 16.88
N ASP A 704 -7.04 -38.25 17.73
CA ASP A 704 -5.65 -38.69 17.53
C ASP A 704 -4.60 -37.57 17.49
N TRP A 705 -4.95 -36.40 18.06
CA TRP A 705 -3.98 -35.31 18.24
C TRP A 705 -3.23 -35.48 19.55
N GLN A 706 -1.90 -35.34 19.50
CA GLN A 706 -1.04 -35.48 20.66
C GLN A 706 -1.07 -34.22 21.52
N ASN A 707 -1.27 -34.38 22.84
CA ASN A 707 -1.10 -33.24 23.75
C ASN A 707 0.38 -32.98 24.00
N VAL A 708 0.85 -31.77 23.73
CA VAL A 708 2.24 -31.34 23.94
C VAL A 708 2.28 -30.17 24.92
N SER A 709 3.26 -30.18 25.81
CA SER A 709 3.50 -29.08 26.75
C SER A 709 4.26 -27.95 26.06
N LEU A 710 3.85 -26.70 26.35
CA LEU A 710 4.57 -25.50 25.92
C LEU A 710 5.34 -24.90 27.11
N ASP A 711 6.45 -24.25 26.82
CA ASP A 711 7.31 -23.64 27.83
C ASP A 711 6.72 -22.33 28.33
N VAL A 712 5.96 -22.38 29.43
CA VAL A 712 5.36 -21.22 30.06
C VAL A 712 6.37 -20.26 30.70
N THR A 713 7.61 -20.70 30.90
CA THR A 713 8.70 -19.89 31.47
C THR A 713 9.54 -19.19 30.42
N CYS A 714 9.43 -19.64 29.15
CA CYS A 714 10.13 -19.04 28.04
C CYS A 714 9.68 -17.61 27.83
N GLU A 715 10.61 -16.68 27.89
CA GLU A 715 10.35 -15.30 27.45
C GLU A 715 10.17 -15.27 25.94
N ILE A 716 9.04 -14.71 25.51
CA ILE A 716 8.78 -14.51 24.09
C ILE A 716 9.13 -13.06 23.76
N PRO A 717 10.22 -12.80 23.02
CA PRO A 717 10.58 -11.43 22.68
C PRO A 717 9.50 -10.81 21.77
N ALA A 718 9.22 -9.54 21.97
CA ALA A 718 8.27 -8.80 21.12
C ALA A 718 8.72 -8.75 19.64
N LYS A 719 10.03 -8.85 19.42
CA LYS A 719 10.66 -8.86 18.09
C LYS A 719 11.57 -10.09 17.96
N GLY A 720 11.54 -10.71 16.79
CA GLY A 720 12.46 -11.78 16.43
C GLY A 720 13.85 -11.22 16.11
N ASN A 721 14.87 -11.94 16.54
CA ASN A 721 16.28 -11.63 16.24
C ASN A 721 16.91 -12.62 15.24
N GLY A 722 16.10 -13.43 14.58
CA GLY A 722 16.52 -14.34 13.52
C GLY A 722 17.21 -15.64 13.99
N VAL A 723 17.47 -15.81 15.29
CA VAL A 723 18.13 -17.02 15.79
C VAL A 723 17.08 -17.93 16.45
N GLN A 724 16.81 -19.08 15.83
CA GLN A 724 15.97 -20.13 16.41
C GLN A 724 16.86 -21.31 16.87
N PRO A 725 16.56 -21.94 17.99
CA PRO A 725 17.26 -23.16 18.40
C PRO A 725 17.00 -24.29 17.39
N LYS A 726 17.99 -25.14 17.15
CA LYS A 726 17.79 -26.37 16.38
C LYS A 726 16.77 -27.24 17.11
N ALA A 727 15.76 -27.70 16.37
CA ALA A 727 14.78 -28.66 16.85
C ALA A 727 14.96 -30.00 16.13
N GLU A 728 14.53 -31.08 16.74
CA GLU A 728 14.36 -32.35 16.04
C GLU A 728 13.27 -32.19 14.98
N LEU A 729 13.49 -32.77 13.82
CA LEU A 729 12.64 -32.64 12.66
C LEU A 729 11.55 -33.70 12.70
N ASP A 730 10.31 -33.28 12.91
CA ASP A 730 9.12 -34.12 12.93
C ASP A 730 8.21 -33.75 11.74
N GLY A 731 8.12 -34.62 10.74
CA GLY A 731 7.26 -34.45 9.58
C GLY A 731 7.53 -33.22 8.70
N LEU A 732 6.79 -33.04 7.60
CA LEU A 732 6.94 -31.92 6.67
C LEU A 732 6.08 -30.72 7.04
N PHE A 733 4.97 -30.96 7.72
CA PHE A 733 4.01 -29.97 8.11
C PHE A 733 3.39 -30.33 9.46
N THR A 734 3.37 -29.41 10.39
CA THR A 734 2.89 -29.65 11.75
C THR A 734 1.78 -28.68 12.10
N TRP A 735 0.69 -29.21 12.63
CA TRP A 735 -0.44 -28.45 13.11
C TRP A 735 -0.46 -28.38 14.62
N TYR A 736 -0.77 -27.18 15.15
CA TYR A 736 -1.01 -26.94 16.56
C TYR A 736 -2.41 -26.33 16.73
N ARG A 737 -3.17 -26.83 17.71
CA ARG A 737 -4.49 -26.32 18.10
C ARG A 737 -4.47 -25.94 19.55
N ILE A 738 -4.85 -24.69 19.83
CA ILE A 738 -4.83 -24.07 21.15
C ILE A 738 -6.23 -23.58 21.47
N GLU A 739 -6.72 -23.91 22.67
CA GLU A 739 -7.98 -23.37 23.21
C GLU A 739 -7.65 -22.44 24.37
N PHE A 740 -8.28 -21.28 24.40
CA PHE A 740 -8.10 -20.29 25.45
C PHE A 740 -9.40 -19.51 25.71
N GLU A 741 -9.50 -18.92 26.91
CA GLU A 741 -10.61 -18.10 27.33
C GLU A 741 -10.13 -16.68 27.60
N LEU A 742 -10.98 -15.69 27.28
CA LEU A 742 -10.74 -14.28 27.59
C LEU A 742 -11.74 -13.77 28.63
N PRO A 743 -11.32 -12.84 29.50
CA PRO A 743 -12.23 -12.22 30.45
C PRO A 743 -13.34 -11.45 29.74
N GLY A 744 -14.48 -11.30 30.39
CA GLY A 744 -15.58 -10.46 29.93
C GLY A 744 -15.13 -9.00 29.85
N GLN A 745 -15.56 -8.28 28.80
CA GLN A 745 -15.35 -6.85 28.66
C GLN A 745 -16.49 -6.06 29.34
N LYS A 746 -16.16 -4.97 30.02
CA LYS A 746 -17.16 -4.05 30.54
C LYS A 746 -17.61 -3.08 29.47
N LYS A 747 -18.86 -2.60 29.56
CA LYS A 747 -19.40 -1.62 28.62
C LYS A 747 -18.51 -0.38 28.58
N GLY A 748 -18.06 -0.04 27.37
CA GLY A 748 -17.20 1.12 27.13
C GLY A 748 -15.70 0.83 27.28
N GLU A 749 -15.27 -0.32 27.80
CA GLU A 749 -13.87 -0.74 27.75
C GLU A 749 -13.54 -1.28 26.36
N TRP A 750 -12.47 -0.77 25.76
CA TRP A 750 -11.90 -1.28 24.54
C TRP A 750 -10.48 -1.78 24.80
N ILE A 751 -10.25 -3.05 24.62
CA ILE A 751 -8.99 -3.73 24.91
C ILE A 751 -8.61 -4.55 23.68
N PRO A 752 -7.64 -4.11 22.89
CA PRO A 752 -7.14 -4.89 21.75
C PRO A 752 -6.23 -6.02 22.23
N TRP A 753 -6.31 -7.17 21.56
CA TRP A 753 -5.61 -8.40 21.91
C TRP A 753 -4.62 -8.82 20.84
N LEU A 754 -3.58 -9.51 21.26
CA LEU A 754 -2.55 -10.12 20.40
C LEU A 754 -2.24 -11.55 20.85
N ALA A 755 -1.74 -12.32 19.88
CA ALA A 755 -1.00 -13.57 20.13
C ALA A 755 0.50 -13.29 19.97
N ARG A 756 1.29 -13.65 20.98
CA ARG A 756 2.75 -13.60 20.92
C ARG A 756 3.28 -15.01 20.81
N ILE A 757 4.12 -15.27 19.79
CA ILE A 757 4.48 -16.63 19.38
C ILE A 757 5.99 -16.77 19.28
N ASN A 758 6.50 -17.85 19.87
CA ASN A 758 7.85 -18.36 19.65
C ASN A 758 7.77 -19.75 19.00
N ALA A 759 8.02 -19.81 17.71
CA ALA A 759 7.97 -21.05 16.94
C ALA A 759 9.06 -21.06 15.86
N SER A 760 9.56 -22.25 15.51
CA SER A 760 10.27 -22.51 14.26
C SER A 760 9.28 -22.90 13.17
N GLY A 761 9.73 -22.85 11.91
CA GLY A 761 8.86 -23.08 10.76
C GLY A 761 8.11 -21.83 10.31
N ASN A 762 7.59 -21.89 9.11
CA ASN A 762 6.78 -20.82 8.50
C ASN A 762 5.35 -21.30 8.29
N GLY A 763 4.36 -20.46 8.52
CA GLY A 763 3.01 -20.92 8.32
C GLY A 763 1.90 -19.96 8.63
N TYR A 764 0.67 -20.41 8.45
CA TYR A 764 -0.53 -19.62 8.64
C TYR A 764 -1.21 -19.90 9.98
N MET A 765 -1.97 -18.93 10.43
CA MET A 765 -2.70 -18.98 11.70
C MET A 765 -4.17 -18.66 11.49
N TRP A 766 -5.03 -19.34 12.23
CA TRP A 766 -6.47 -19.14 12.18
C TRP A 766 -7.04 -18.91 13.59
N LEU A 767 -7.74 -17.79 13.76
CA LEU A 767 -8.49 -17.48 14.97
C LEU A 767 -9.97 -17.76 14.72
N ASN A 768 -10.54 -18.72 15.44
CA ASN A 768 -11.94 -19.11 15.30
C ASN A 768 -12.37 -19.35 13.84
N GLY A 769 -11.45 -19.93 13.05
CA GLY A 769 -11.64 -20.23 11.62
C GLY A 769 -11.21 -19.14 10.65
N ASN A 770 -10.98 -17.91 11.12
CA ASN A 770 -10.52 -16.79 10.29
C ASN A 770 -8.99 -16.76 10.19
N ASN A 771 -8.46 -16.69 8.97
CA ASN A 771 -7.01 -16.64 8.75
C ASN A 771 -6.47 -15.25 9.16
N ILE A 772 -5.70 -15.19 10.25
CA ILE A 772 -5.11 -13.97 10.81
C ILE A 772 -3.73 -13.64 10.23
N GLY A 773 -3.24 -14.41 9.29
CA GLY A 773 -1.99 -14.15 8.59
C GLY A 773 -0.92 -15.22 8.79
N ARG A 774 0.32 -14.85 8.53
CA ARG A 774 1.45 -15.77 8.39
C ARG A 774 2.55 -15.47 9.41
N HIS A 775 2.97 -16.53 10.12
CA HIS A 775 4.18 -16.53 10.92
C HIS A 775 5.41 -16.78 10.06
N TRP A 776 6.45 -16.00 10.24
CA TRP A 776 7.77 -16.21 9.67
C TRP A 776 8.77 -16.50 10.79
N GLU A 777 9.51 -17.62 10.67
CA GLU A 777 10.58 -17.96 11.61
C GLU A 777 11.65 -16.86 11.68
N ALA A 778 12.01 -16.30 10.54
CA ALA A 778 12.97 -15.20 10.46
C ALA A 778 12.50 -13.91 11.20
N GLY A 779 11.20 -13.75 11.45
CA GLY A 779 10.68 -12.52 12.05
C GLY A 779 10.71 -11.33 11.07
N PRO A 780 10.72 -10.09 11.57
CA PRO A 780 10.81 -9.66 12.98
C PRO A 780 9.50 -9.81 13.78
N GLN A 781 8.35 -9.97 13.10
CA GLN A 781 7.05 -10.01 13.75
C GLN A 781 6.92 -11.24 14.65
N ARG A 782 6.53 -11.02 15.91
CA ARG A 782 6.21 -12.04 16.92
C ARG A 782 4.87 -11.80 17.58
N GLU A 783 4.29 -10.62 17.41
CA GLU A 783 2.99 -10.19 17.92
C GLU A 783 2.01 -10.12 16.75
N PHE A 784 0.88 -10.80 16.87
CA PHE A 784 -0.14 -10.90 15.83
C PHE A 784 -1.46 -10.38 16.37
N PHE A 785 -2.04 -9.40 15.71
CA PHE A 785 -3.33 -8.83 16.09
C PHE A 785 -4.43 -9.89 16.04
N LEU A 786 -5.23 -9.94 17.07
CA LEU A 786 -6.43 -10.76 17.19
C LEU A 786 -7.65 -9.83 17.09
N PRO A 787 -8.31 -9.76 15.91
CA PRO A 787 -9.47 -8.89 15.73
C PRO A 787 -10.58 -9.18 16.74
N GLU A 788 -11.02 -8.16 17.45
CA GLU A 788 -12.02 -8.28 18.50
C GLU A 788 -13.38 -8.82 18.01
N CYS A 789 -13.71 -8.59 16.74
CA CYS A 789 -14.91 -9.12 16.10
C CYS A 789 -14.87 -10.64 15.92
N TRP A 790 -13.69 -11.25 15.95
CA TRP A 790 -13.49 -12.69 15.83
C TRP A 790 -13.26 -13.37 17.19
N LEU A 791 -13.20 -12.63 18.29
CA LEU A 791 -12.96 -13.13 19.64
C LEU A 791 -14.25 -13.35 20.43
N ASN A 792 -14.27 -14.40 21.24
CA ASN A 792 -15.28 -14.68 22.24
C ASN A 792 -14.80 -14.18 23.62
N PHE A 793 -15.65 -13.44 24.34
CA PHE A 793 -15.34 -12.87 25.65
C PHE A 793 -16.27 -13.38 26.75
N GLY A 794 -15.71 -13.67 27.91
CA GLY A 794 -16.43 -14.00 29.14
C GLY A 794 -17.30 -15.27 29.11
N GLY A 795 -17.84 -15.65 30.26
CA GLY A 795 -18.83 -16.73 30.37
C GLY A 795 -18.30 -18.12 30.04
N GLY A 796 -17.01 -18.38 30.17
CA GLY A 796 -16.40 -19.66 29.81
C GLY A 796 -16.39 -19.95 28.30
N LYS A 797 -16.57 -18.93 27.48
CA LYS A 797 -16.54 -19.09 26.01
C LYS A 797 -15.10 -19.29 25.55
N LYS A 798 -14.88 -20.35 24.81
CA LYS A 798 -13.57 -20.69 24.26
C LYS A 798 -13.31 -19.97 22.94
N ASN A 799 -12.05 -19.61 22.74
CA ASN A 799 -11.47 -19.26 21.48
C ASN A 799 -10.53 -20.38 21.02
N VAL A 800 -10.43 -20.56 19.73
CA VAL A 800 -9.58 -21.56 19.11
C VAL A 800 -8.57 -20.85 18.22
N LEU A 801 -7.28 -21.02 18.53
CA LEU A 801 -6.20 -20.62 17.64
C LEU A 801 -5.53 -21.86 17.06
N VAL A 802 -5.44 -21.91 15.75
CA VAL A 802 -4.79 -23.00 15.02
C VAL A 802 -3.59 -22.45 14.27
N ILE A 803 -2.47 -23.15 14.31
CA ILE A 803 -1.23 -22.79 13.63
C ILE A 803 -0.80 -23.98 12.79
N GLY A 804 -0.65 -23.77 11.47
CA GLY A 804 -0.08 -24.78 10.57
C GLY A 804 1.30 -24.31 10.10
N LEU A 805 2.34 -25.08 10.41
CA LEU A 805 3.74 -24.74 10.16
C LEU A 805 4.36 -25.71 9.15
N ARG A 806 4.83 -25.19 8.01
CA ARG A 806 5.76 -25.89 7.14
C ARG A 806 7.13 -25.90 7.81
N GLN A 807 7.75 -27.04 7.79
CA GLN A 807 9.06 -27.24 8.38
C GLN A 807 10.17 -26.45 7.68
N THR A 808 11.07 -25.89 8.46
CA THR A 808 12.34 -25.30 8.03
C THR A 808 13.50 -26.17 8.45
N ALA A 809 14.75 -25.72 8.26
CA ALA A 809 15.93 -26.40 8.78
C ALA A 809 15.94 -26.51 10.33
N ASN A 810 15.11 -25.72 11.02
CA ASN A 810 14.97 -25.72 12.47
C ASN A 810 13.71 -26.46 12.95
N GLY A 811 13.02 -27.16 12.05
CA GLY A 811 11.79 -27.89 12.34
C GLY A 811 10.53 -27.03 12.21
N ALA A 812 9.44 -27.51 12.82
CA ALA A 812 8.14 -26.84 12.89
C ALA A 812 7.60 -26.97 14.32
N VAL A 813 8.25 -26.29 15.28
CA VAL A 813 7.99 -26.44 16.72
C VAL A 813 7.44 -25.17 17.31
N LEU A 814 6.23 -25.24 17.87
CA LEU A 814 5.69 -24.22 18.74
C LEU A 814 6.28 -24.37 20.15
N LYS A 815 7.22 -23.49 20.52
CA LYS A 815 7.92 -23.55 21.79
C LYS A 815 7.13 -22.89 22.93
N ALA A 816 6.64 -21.68 22.69
CA ALA A 816 5.92 -20.89 23.68
C ALA A 816 4.88 -19.98 23.02
N MET A 817 3.83 -19.68 23.74
CA MET A 817 2.77 -18.78 23.30
C MET A 817 2.10 -18.03 24.44
N GLU A 818 1.70 -16.78 24.16
CA GLU A 818 0.98 -15.93 25.07
C GLU A 818 -0.14 -15.20 24.36
N ILE A 819 -1.32 -15.13 24.95
CA ILE A 819 -2.42 -14.26 24.53
C ILE A 819 -2.43 -13.07 25.48
N ALA A 820 -2.23 -11.86 24.98
CA ALA A 820 -2.05 -10.69 25.80
C ALA A 820 -2.84 -9.47 25.27
N PRO A 821 -3.24 -8.53 26.14
CA PRO A 821 -3.70 -7.23 25.71
C PRO A 821 -2.51 -6.39 25.21
N TYR A 822 -2.72 -5.56 24.20
CA TYR A 822 -1.72 -4.57 23.80
C TYR A 822 -1.46 -3.60 24.95
N ARG A 823 -0.19 -3.46 25.36
CA ARG A 823 0.19 -2.55 26.44
C ARG A 823 -0.03 -1.09 26.02
N ASN A 824 -0.53 -0.28 26.93
CA ASN A 824 -0.75 1.16 26.77
C ASN A 824 -1.73 1.58 25.65
N MET A 825 -2.53 0.64 25.12
CA MET A 825 -3.49 0.90 24.04
C MET A 825 -4.94 0.71 24.48
N ALA A 826 -5.19 0.09 25.62
CA ALA A 826 -6.54 -0.11 26.15
C ALA A 826 -7.11 1.22 26.70
N GLU A 827 -8.35 1.53 26.33
CA GLU A 827 -9.00 2.78 26.69
C GLU A 827 -10.49 2.59 26.98
N ILE A 828 -11.06 3.57 27.66
CA ILE A 828 -12.51 3.67 27.82
C ILE A 828 -13.03 4.53 26.66
N ARG A 829 -13.77 3.90 25.75
CA ARG A 829 -14.48 4.54 24.62
C ARG A 829 -15.93 4.81 25.03
N LYS A 830 -16.43 6.03 24.76
CA LYS A 830 -17.82 6.42 25.03
C LYS A 830 -18.78 5.86 24.00
#